data_a93ea02eb8914d26dda1ebead2ffebbd
#
_entry.id   a93ea02eb8914d26dda1ebead2ffebbd
#
_cell.length_a   1.000
_cell.length_b   1.000
_cell.length_c   1.000
_cell.angle_alpha   90.00
_cell.angle_beta   90.00
_cell.angle_gamma   90.00
#
_symmetry.space_group_name_H-M   'P 1'
#
loop_
_entity.id
_entity.type
_entity.pdbx_description
1 polymer ?
#
loop_
_entity_poly.entity_id
_entity_poly.type
_entity_poly.pdbx_seq_one_letter_code
_entity_poly.pdbx_strand_id
1 'polypeptide(L)'
;MFRKNLLSITLSVALFGLTACNGNDSSSSAAPSATLANQYQNVIDRSGTPLQFRDFDSYANLKYNPLLDLGAWHGFLLPASDSEWGGFTGPMVIAEEYSLFFARELDKLTLSDESGRAFPLTSASKQALYAIPGALVQRFEFDPFTLELELRYGDARTALVRTRLINHTDAPLTLKLNWQGELLNQWDANKTVAEQYPAWTRTISQTERGVAFQFGKLRSTWNIMQSGSARYRIDRTLPSSTTLDEQGLGYVSEASLTLAAKGQQDIYTLQSYVHSSADASRFERSRQALLADPASHFDDSIRRWEDYLARGLSNQGIPESERRIAVKAMETLNGNWRSPAGAILHDGVTPSNTARWFDGVWAWDSWKHAYAMAHFNPEVAKNNVRAMYDYQIQADDPVRPQDAGMVIDAVFYNKLADRGGDGGNWNERDTKPPLSAWAIWEIYSATQDKAFIAEMYPKIQAYHDWWYRARDNNRNGIIEYGATRHVEHNDEFGNITFKVQYPTGAPVGLDLSSCTNEGDGWYGCAGMALYQQVLSVGGYADMDIGAQHGAGWESGMDNAARFGFIEPDQLKRYADKTYGGDMARARQDWNVFFFENHQDDGNLIGFSIDQESVELNAFLAKEKRILADMAELLGKPDEASRYREGATQLADYINSCLFDEASGFYYDRQIAQRDLPDANGCVGKLLTARGRGPEGWSPLWAEVADKEKAARVREVMLNAQEFNTRVPLGTAALTNPAYDPDIYWRGRVWLDQFYFGVKGLENYGYRSDAQQLVNKLFANAEGLAGSGPIRENYNPETGAMQGASNFSWSSAHLYMLYRNFLKTEG
;
A
#
# COMPACT_ATOMS: atom_id res chain seq x y z
N MET A 1 55.98 -25.88 15.69
CA MET A 1 56.34 -27.15 15.01
C MET A 1 55.17 -27.60 14.17
N PHE A 2 55.40 -27.67 12.85
CA PHE A 2 54.68 -28.44 11.80
C PHE A 2 53.19 -28.17 11.59
N ARG A 3 52.65 -28.08 10.38
CA ARG A 3 53.12 -27.86 8.98
C ARG A 3 51.93 -27.44 8.16
N LYS A 4 52.14 -26.52 7.20
CA LYS A 4 51.20 -26.13 6.14
C LYS A 4 50.86 -27.32 5.25
N ASN A 5 49.62 -27.38 4.74
CA ASN A 5 49.35 -28.00 3.44
C ASN A 5 48.49 -27.05 2.62
N LEU A 6 49.08 -26.53 1.54
CA LEU A 6 48.43 -25.89 0.40
C LEU A 6 47.84 -27.03 -0.48
N LEU A 7 46.61 -26.89 -0.89
CA LEU A 7 46.08 -27.59 -2.06
C LEU A 7 45.89 -26.57 -3.20
N SER A 8 46.69 -26.72 -4.22
CA SER A 8 46.60 -25.98 -5.48
C SER A 8 45.45 -26.59 -6.31
N ILE A 9 44.53 -25.78 -6.77
CA ILE A 9 43.54 -26.14 -7.80
C ILE A 9 44.02 -25.52 -9.11
N THR A 10 44.36 -26.39 -10.03
CA THR A 10 44.82 -26.09 -11.38
C THR A 10 43.66 -25.67 -12.28
N LEU A 11 43.77 -24.47 -12.86
CA LEU A 11 42.84 -23.96 -13.88
C LEU A 11 43.26 -24.56 -15.23
N SER A 12 42.40 -25.39 -15.84
CA SER A 12 42.60 -25.87 -17.21
C SER A 12 41.96 -24.88 -18.19
N VAL A 13 42.75 -24.14 -18.91
CA VAL A 13 42.35 -23.30 -20.07
C VAL A 13 42.32 -24.20 -21.30
N ALA A 14 41.13 -24.40 -21.87
CA ALA A 14 40.95 -25.01 -23.16
C ALA A 14 40.99 -23.93 -24.26
N LEU A 15 42.09 -23.90 -25.03
CA LEU A 15 42.18 -23.17 -26.30
C LEU A 15 41.34 -23.92 -27.35
N PHE A 16 40.31 -23.28 -27.92
CA PHE A 16 39.77 -23.71 -29.20
C PHE A 16 40.21 -22.77 -30.31
N GLY A 17 40.78 -23.42 -31.35
CA GLY A 17 41.35 -22.75 -32.49
C GLY A 17 40.30 -22.11 -33.41
N LEU A 18 40.70 -20.99 -33.96
CA LEU A 18 40.03 -20.25 -35.03
C LEU A 18 40.22 -21.06 -36.37
N THR A 19 39.11 -21.54 -36.91
CA THR A 19 39.00 -21.89 -38.33
C THR A 19 38.03 -20.89 -38.95
N ALA A 20 38.58 -20.07 -39.85
CA ALA A 20 37.80 -19.18 -40.68
C ALA A 20 37.08 -20.01 -41.76
N CYS A 21 35.77 -19.89 -41.83
CA CYS A 21 34.97 -20.27 -42.98
C CYS A 21 34.13 -19.09 -43.40
N ASN A 22 34.40 -18.58 -44.61
CA ASN A 22 33.52 -17.70 -45.34
C ASN A 22 32.23 -18.44 -45.66
N GLY A 23 31.10 -17.91 -45.17
CA GLY A 23 29.78 -18.33 -45.55
C GLY A 23 28.85 -17.14 -45.59
N ASN A 24 28.24 -16.89 -46.71
CA ASN A 24 27.13 -15.92 -46.87
C ASN A 24 26.02 -16.32 -45.94
N ASP A 25 25.76 -15.51 -44.94
CA ASP A 25 24.55 -15.64 -44.12
C ASP A 25 23.51 -14.61 -44.49
N SER A 26 22.47 -15.06 -45.13
CA SER A 26 21.20 -14.43 -45.17
C SER A 26 20.68 -14.32 -43.76
N SER A 27 20.63 -13.10 -43.20
CA SER A 27 20.00 -12.80 -41.92
C SER A 27 18.51 -13.08 -41.98
N SER A 28 18.11 -14.29 -41.55
CA SER A 28 16.74 -14.49 -41.11
C SER A 28 16.54 -13.73 -39.83
N SER A 29 15.70 -12.71 -39.87
CA SER A 29 15.21 -12.06 -38.64
C SER A 29 14.45 -13.12 -37.83
N ALA A 30 15.11 -13.69 -36.83
CA ALA A 30 14.43 -14.46 -35.82
C ALA A 30 13.36 -13.54 -35.16
N ALA A 31 12.11 -14.01 -35.13
CA ALA A 31 11.09 -13.39 -34.33
C ALA A 31 11.63 -13.24 -32.88
N PRO A 32 11.41 -12.12 -32.21
CA PRO A 32 11.86 -11.95 -30.84
C PRO A 32 11.35 -13.14 -30.01
N SER A 33 12.24 -13.83 -29.32
CA SER A 33 11.86 -14.92 -28.41
C SER A 33 10.81 -14.38 -27.44
N ALA A 34 9.66 -15.07 -27.33
CA ALA A 34 8.58 -14.67 -26.45
C ALA A 34 9.13 -14.54 -25.03
N THR A 35 9.14 -13.33 -24.48
CA THR A 35 9.56 -13.07 -23.12
C THR A 35 8.52 -13.64 -22.13
N LEU A 36 8.91 -13.89 -20.88
CA LEU A 36 8.00 -14.38 -19.86
C LEU A 36 6.86 -13.35 -19.62
N ALA A 37 7.17 -12.05 -19.68
CA ALA A 37 6.19 -10.99 -19.57
C ALA A 37 5.08 -11.07 -20.62
N ASN A 38 5.40 -11.45 -21.85
CA ASN A 38 4.41 -11.60 -22.93
C ASN A 38 3.35 -12.67 -22.68
N GLN A 39 3.59 -13.62 -21.76
CA GLN A 39 2.61 -14.63 -21.37
C GLN A 39 1.49 -14.03 -20.48
N TYR A 40 1.72 -12.87 -19.86
CA TYR A 40 0.82 -12.24 -18.89
C TYR A 40 0.17 -10.98 -19.42
N GLN A 41 -0.36 -11.04 -20.65
CA GLN A 41 -1.07 -9.91 -21.23
C GLN A 41 -2.36 -9.60 -20.45
N ASN A 42 -2.60 -8.31 -20.21
CA ASN A 42 -3.83 -7.79 -19.61
C ASN A 42 -4.22 -8.47 -18.28
N VAL A 43 -3.24 -8.77 -17.42
CA VAL A 43 -3.55 -9.22 -16.05
C VAL A 43 -4.25 -8.11 -15.25
N ILE A 44 -4.00 -6.85 -15.63
CA ILE A 44 -4.75 -5.67 -15.20
C ILE A 44 -5.23 -4.96 -16.47
N ASP A 45 -6.51 -4.58 -16.51
CA ASP A 45 -7.01 -3.69 -17.55
C ASP A 45 -6.47 -2.30 -17.31
N ARG A 46 -5.59 -1.85 -18.19
CA ARG A 46 -4.95 -0.53 -18.15
C ARG A 46 -5.51 0.45 -19.18
N SER A 47 -6.69 0.16 -19.74
CA SER A 47 -7.39 1.12 -20.58
C SER A 47 -8.15 2.12 -19.72
N GLY A 48 -8.20 3.39 -20.13
CA GLY A 48 -8.91 4.39 -19.36
C GLY A 48 -8.87 5.80 -19.93
N THR A 49 -9.58 6.68 -19.26
CA THR A 49 -9.67 8.11 -19.61
C THR A 49 -9.58 8.97 -18.35
N PRO A 50 -9.03 10.20 -18.39
CA PRO A 50 -8.98 11.12 -17.26
C PRO A 50 -10.34 11.40 -16.62
N LEU A 51 -11.43 11.28 -17.37
CA LEU A 51 -12.79 11.54 -16.87
C LEU A 51 -13.21 10.54 -15.78
N GLN A 52 -12.64 9.33 -15.77
CA GLN A 52 -12.93 8.32 -14.76
C GLN A 52 -12.27 8.65 -13.41
N PHE A 53 -11.21 9.43 -13.42
CA PHE A 53 -10.48 9.83 -12.22
C PHE A 53 -11.16 10.97 -11.45
N ARG A 54 -12.18 11.55 -12.01
CA ARG A 54 -12.94 12.66 -11.42
C ARG A 54 -13.76 12.24 -10.20
N ASP A 55 -14.26 11.01 -10.19
CA ASP A 55 -15.09 10.45 -9.13
C ASP A 55 -14.20 9.93 -7.98
N PHE A 56 -13.45 10.82 -7.39
CA PHE A 56 -12.48 10.49 -6.34
C PHE A 56 -13.08 9.84 -5.11
N ASP A 57 -14.29 10.22 -4.76
CA ASP A 57 -14.98 9.65 -3.62
C ASP A 57 -15.67 8.34 -3.96
N SER A 58 -15.61 7.94 -5.23
CA SER A 58 -16.13 6.66 -5.69
C SER A 58 -15.02 5.62 -5.68
N TYR A 59 -15.06 4.72 -4.70
CA TYR A 59 -14.27 3.49 -4.73
C TYR A 59 -14.63 2.57 -5.91
N ALA A 60 -15.63 2.92 -6.69
CA ALA A 60 -16.10 2.18 -7.87
C ALA A 60 -15.26 2.41 -9.14
N ASN A 61 -14.09 2.99 -9.05
CA ASN A 61 -13.22 3.30 -10.20
C ASN A 61 -12.52 2.04 -10.74
N LEU A 62 -13.28 1.11 -11.28
CA LEU A 62 -12.84 -0.22 -11.71
C LEU A 62 -11.93 -0.20 -12.96
N LYS A 63 -11.96 0.88 -13.74
CA LYS A 63 -11.26 1.00 -15.03
C LYS A 63 -10.11 2.01 -15.02
N TYR A 64 -9.62 2.34 -13.84
CA TYR A 64 -8.55 3.31 -13.70
C TYR A 64 -7.33 2.67 -13.07
N ASN A 65 -6.47 2.10 -13.88
CA ASN A 65 -5.31 1.33 -13.43
C ASN A 65 -4.07 1.76 -14.22
N PRO A 66 -3.51 2.96 -13.95
CA PRO A 66 -2.36 3.46 -14.70
C PRO A 66 -1.14 2.57 -14.50
N LEU A 67 -0.33 2.46 -15.55
CA LEU A 67 1.00 1.90 -15.45
C LEU A 67 1.93 2.94 -14.82
N LEU A 68 2.50 2.60 -13.67
CA LEU A 68 3.65 3.25 -13.06
C LEU A 68 4.69 2.17 -12.76
N ASP A 69 5.98 2.54 -12.80
CA ASP A 69 7.07 1.61 -12.57
C ASP A 69 8.33 2.36 -12.12
N LEU A 70 9.33 1.66 -11.58
CA LEU A 70 10.59 2.24 -11.11
C LEU A 70 10.45 3.37 -10.08
N GLY A 71 9.38 3.36 -9.31
CA GLY A 71 9.10 4.41 -8.34
C GLY A 71 8.71 5.74 -8.98
N ALA A 72 8.16 5.71 -10.19
CA ALA A 72 7.74 6.91 -10.89
C ALA A 72 6.57 7.60 -10.20
N TRP A 73 6.54 8.94 -10.31
CA TRP A 73 5.49 9.81 -9.82
C TRP A 73 4.55 10.26 -10.95
N HIS A 74 4.59 9.61 -12.09
CA HIS A 74 3.70 9.83 -13.21
C HIS A 74 3.38 8.49 -13.87
N GLY A 75 2.19 8.40 -14.45
CA GLY A 75 1.68 7.16 -15.01
C GLY A 75 0.84 7.37 -16.25
N PHE A 76 0.60 6.27 -16.97
CA PHE A 76 -0.11 6.28 -18.24
C PHE A 76 -1.11 5.13 -18.31
N LEU A 77 -2.12 5.32 -19.17
CA LEU A 77 -3.09 4.30 -19.54
C LEU A 77 -3.02 4.02 -21.04
N LEU A 78 -3.52 2.87 -21.46
CA LEU A 78 -3.94 2.66 -22.84
C LEU A 78 -5.17 3.51 -23.13
N PRO A 79 -5.32 4.05 -24.36
CA PRO A 79 -6.49 4.82 -24.72
C PRO A 79 -7.78 4.01 -24.62
N ALA A 80 -8.85 4.66 -24.13
CA ALA A 80 -10.16 4.03 -23.95
C ALA A 80 -10.96 3.94 -25.25
N SER A 81 -10.62 4.73 -26.26
CA SER A 81 -11.34 4.79 -27.56
C SER A 81 -10.36 4.83 -28.73
N ASP A 82 -10.83 4.46 -29.91
CA ASP A 82 -10.06 4.45 -31.15
C ASP A 82 -9.66 5.86 -31.63
N SER A 83 -10.45 6.87 -31.27
CA SER A 83 -10.12 8.26 -31.53
C SER A 83 -8.88 8.75 -30.80
N GLU A 84 -8.46 8.04 -29.77
CA GLU A 84 -7.31 8.35 -28.90
C GLU A 84 -6.07 7.51 -29.27
N TRP A 85 -6.13 6.58 -30.21
CA TRP A 85 -5.00 5.76 -30.63
C TRP A 85 -3.83 6.56 -31.18
N GLY A 86 -2.62 6.06 -30.92
CA GLY A 86 -1.38 6.73 -31.32
C GLY A 86 -0.68 7.48 -30.20
N GLY A 87 -1.33 7.61 -29.04
CA GLY A 87 -0.80 8.16 -27.81
C GLY A 87 -1.15 7.29 -26.62
N PHE A 88 -0.55 7.57 -25.45
CA PHE A 88 -0.92 6.97 -24.19
C PHE A 88 -1.69 7.99 -23.36
N THR A 89 -2.82 7.56 -22.78
CA THR A 89 -3.66 8.43 -21.97
C THR A 89 -2.89 8.95 -20.76
N GLY A 90 -2.80 10.26 -20.62
CA GLY A 90 -2.04 10.91 -19.57
C GLY A 90 -1.10 12.01 -20.07
N PRO A 91 -0.08 12.37 -19.26
CA PRO A 91 0.29 11.75 -17.99
C PRO A 91 -0.67 12.05 -16.86
N MET A 92 -0.92 11.03 -16.02
CA MET A 92 -1.28 11.26 -14.64
C MET A 92 -0.01 11.58 -13.88
N VAL A 93 -0.04 12.54 -12.98
CA VAL A 93 1.06 12.79 -12.06
C VAL A 93 0.58 12.73 -10.63
N ILE A 94 1.42 12.22 -9.73
CA ILE A 94 1.24 12.38 -8.30
C ILE A 94 1.96 13.67 -7.91
N ALA A 95 1.17 14.71 -7.73
CA ALA A 95 1.66 16.03 -7.40
C ALA A 95 1.76 16.14 -5.88
N GLU A 96 2.96 15.86 -5.36
CA GLU A 96 3.25 15.84 -3.93
C GLU A 96 2.46 14.78 -3.18
N GLU A 97 1.17 14.99 -2.88
CA GLU A 97 0.34 14.09 -2.08
C GLU A 97 -0.95 13.64 -2.80
N TYR A 98 -1.20 14.16 -3.99
CA TYR A 98 -2.42 13.86 -4.72
C TYR A 98 -2.18 13.66 -6.21
N SER A 99 -2.93 12.71 -6.77
CA SER A 99 -2.89 12.43 -8.20
C SER A 99 -3.74 13.41 -9.00
N LEU A 100 -3.26 13.81 -10.17
CA LEU A 100 -4.01 14.62 -11.15
C LEU A 100 -3.54 14.30 -12.57
N PHE A 101 -4.37 14.62 -13.58
CA PHE A 101 -3.98 14.55 -14.99
C PHE A 101 -3.54 15.90 -15.54
N PHE A 102 -2.45 15.93 -16.29
CA PHE A 102 -2.04 17.13 -17.04
C PHE A 102 -2.73 17.22 -18.38
N ALA A 103 -2.95 16.10 -19.03
CA ALA A 103 -3.52 16.00 -20.35
C ALA A 103 -4.39 14.76 -20.47
N ARG A 104 -5.21 14.70 -21.51
CA ARG A 104 -5.86 13.45 -21.92
C ARG A 104 -4.85 12.55 -22.63
N GLU A 105 -4.16 13.11 -23.61
CA GLU A 105 -3.05 12.52 -24.32
C GLU A 105 -2.06 13.65 -24.61
N LEU A 106 -0.85 13.56 -24.08
CA LEU A 106 0.10 14.67 -24.23
C LEU A 106 0.99 14.53 -25.46
N ASP A 107 1.08 13.35 -26.08
CA ASP A 107 1.99 13.09 -27.20
C ASP A 107 1.40 12.05 -28.18
N LYS A 108 0.36 12.44 -28.92
CA LYS A 108 -0.33 11.57 -29.86
C LYS A 108 0.30 11.65 -31.26
N LEU A 109 0.71 10.49 -31.79
CA LEU A 109 1.28 10.34 -33.13
C LEU A 109 0.20 10.13 -34.18
N THR A 110 0.30 10.90 -35.27
CA THR A 110 -0.42 10.65 -36.54
C THR A 110 0.60 10.52 -37.68
N LEU A 111 0.24 9.79 -38.72
CA LEU A 111 1.12 9.44 -39.83
C LEU A 111 0.49 9.79 -41.18
N SER A 112 1.33 10.27 -42.13
CA SER A 112 0.97 10.43 -43.55
C SER A 112 2.17 10.08 -44.43
N ASP A 113 1.90 9.87 -45.73
CA ASP A 113 2.95 9.75 -46.74
C ASP A 113 3.44 11.14 -47.24
N GLU A 114 4.43 11.14 -48.11
CA GLU A 114 4.97 12.37 -48.71
C GLU A 114 3.90 13.21 -49.40
N SER A 115 2.86 12.58 -50.01
CA SER A 115 1.78 13.27 -50.70
C SER A 115 0.79 13.94 -49.73
N GLY A 116 0.88 13.64 -48.44
CA GLY A 116 -0.06 14.10 -47.40
C GLY A 116 -1.26 13.16 -47.21
N ARG A 117 -1.27 11.97 -47.81
CA ARG A 117 -2.28 10.94 -47.56
C ARG A 117 -2.09 10.39 -46.13
N ALA A 118 -3.06 10.61 -45.27
CA ALA A 118 -3.07 10.12 -43.90
C ALA A 118 -3.19 8.59 -43.82
N PHE A 119 -2.62 8.03 -42.77
CA PHE A 119 -2.81 6.63 -42.32
C PHE A 119 -3.56 6.63 -40.99
N PRO A 120 -4.90 6.78 -40.96
CA PRO A 120 -5.66 6.69 -39.75
C PRO A 120 -5.42 5.31 -39.07
N LEU A 121 -5.13 5.27 -37.81
CA LEU A 121 -4.81 4.01 -37.12
C LEU A 121 -5.98 3.03 -37.11
N THR A 122 -7.21 3.55 -37.19
CA THR A 122 -8.46 2.79 -37.38
C THR A 122 -8.55 2.07 -38.71
N SER A 123 -7.76 2.47 -39.72
CA SER A 123 -7.71 1.83 -41.04
C SER A 123 -6.64 0.73 -41.15
N ALA A 124 -5.88 0.46 -40.10
CA ALA A 124 -4.93 -0.64 -40.09
C ALA A 124 -5.65 -1.98 -40.21
N SER A 125 -5.06 -2.90 -40.98
CA SER A 125 -5.61 -4.24 -41.24
C SER A 125 -5.65 -5.12 -39.98
N LYS A 126 -4.72 -4.87 -39.06
CA LYS A 126 -4.73 -5.45 -37.71
C LYS A 126 -4.37 -4.40 -36.69
N GLN A 127 -5.02 -4.48 -35.54
CA GLN A 127 -4.84 -3.58 -34.41
C GLN A 127 -4.74 -4.41 -33.14
N ALA A 128 -3.80 -4.07 -32.26
CA ALA A 128 -3.67 -4.69 -30.96
C ALA A 128 -3.25 -3.65 -29.93
N LEU A 129 -4.02 -3.53 -28.85
CA LEU A 129 -3.71 -2.74 -27.67
C LEU A 129 -3.72 -3.66 -26.45
N TYR A 130 -2.63 -3.70 -25.73
CA TYR A 130 -2.51 -4.56 -24.55
C TYR A 130 -1.44 -4.05 -23.59
N ALA A 131 -1.60 -4.43 -22.33
CA ALA A 131 -0.58 -4.26 -21.31
C ALA A 131 0.14 -5.59 -21.04
N ILE A 132 1.42 -5.52 -20.74
CA ILE A 132 2.21 -6.60 -20.17
C ILE A 132 2.93 -6.09 -18.94
N PRO A 133 3.46 -6.95 -18.07
CA PRO A 133 4.25 -6.51 -16.94
C PRO A 133 5.33 -5.50 -17.33
N GLY A 134 5.19 -4.27 -16.82
CA GLY A 134 6.08 -3.15 -17.06
C GLY A 134 5.93 -2.45 -18.42
N ALA A 135 4.90 -2.73 -19.21
CA ALA A 135 4.72 -2.03 -20.48
C ALA A 135 3.26 -1.86 -20.92
N LEU A 136 3.03 -0.80 -21.71
CA LEU A 136 1.82 -0.60 -22.51
C LEU A 136 2.19 -0.69 -23.98
N VAL A 137 1.41 -1.40 -24.78
CA VAL A 137 1.71 -1.66 -26.20
C VAL A 137 0.51 -1.32 -27.07
N GLN A 138 0.78 -0.63 -28.19
CA GLN A 138 -0.16 -0.45 -29.31
C GLN A 138 0.53 -0.91 -30.60
N ARG A 139 -0.11 -1.74 -31.39
CA ARG A 139 0.42 -2.25 -32.64
C ARG A 139 -0.61 -2.14 -33.76
N PHE A 140 -0.19 -1.57 -34.89
CA PHE A 140 -1.03 -1.32 -36.06
C PHE A 140 -0.32 -1.83 -37.31
N GLU A 141 -0.94 -2.76 -38.05
CA GLU A 141 -0.39 -3.31 -39.30
C GLU A 141 -1.12 -2.69 -40.50
N PHE A 142 -0.38 -2.03 -41.33
CA PHE A 142 -0.82 -1.52 -42.66
C PHE A 142 -0.11 -2.34 -43.75
N ASP A 143 -0.66 -2.36 -44.97
CA ASP A 143 0.00 -3.07 -46.06
C ASP A 143 1.44 -2.59 -46.29
N PRO A 144 1.73 -1.25 -46.32
CA PRO A 144 3.10 -0.78 -46.56
C PRO A 144 4.01 -0.83 -45.33
N PHE A 145 3.48 -0.85 -44.08
CA PHE A 145 4.30 -0.81 -42.87
C PHE A 145 3.55 -1.30 -41.64
N THR A 146 4.31 -1.61 -40.59
CA THR A 146 3.80 -1.78 -39.23
C THR A 146 4.28 -0.63 -38.35
N LEU A 147 3.37 -0.09 -37.53
CA LEU A 147 3.65 0.81 -36.41
C LEU A 147 3.48 0.04 -35.11
N GLU A 148 4.47 0.15 -34.23
CA GLU A 148 4.39 -0.32 -32.83
C GLU A 148 4.82 0.79 -31.89
N LEU A 149 3.97 1.09 -30.90
CA LEU A 149 4.25 2.01 -29.80
C LEU A 149 4.35 1.17 -28.52
N GLU A 150 5.46 1.27 -27.81
CA GLU A 150 5.64 0.58 -26.54
C GLU A 150 6.19 1.55 -25.50
N LEU A 151 5.44 1.72 -24.40
CA LEU A 151 5.82 2.57 -23.27
C LEU A 151 6.38 1.71 -22.13
N ARG A 152 7.58 2.07 -21.65
CA ARG A 152 8.25 1.51 -20.47
C ARG A 152 8.90 2.63 -19.66
N TYR A 153 9.42 2.33 -18.48
CA TYR A 153 10.18 3.30 -17.69
C TYR A 153 11.68 3.05 -17.78
N GLY A 154 12.42 4.13 -18.03
CA GLY A 154 13.88 4.14 -18.07
C GLY A 154 14.50 4.49 -16.73
N ASP A 155 13.84 5.35 -15.95
CA ASP A 155 14.19 5.66 -14.57
C ASP A 155 12.96 6.16 -13.78
N ALA A 156 13.13 6.53 -12.52
CA ALA A 156 12.07 6.98 -11.62
C ALA A 156 11.38 8.30 -12.05
N ARG A 157 11.89 8.99 -13.05
CA ARG A 157 11.36 10.27 -13.54
C ARG A 157 11.02 10.25 -15.01
N THR A 158 11.37 9.19 -15.75
CA THR A 158 11.28 9.18 -17.21
C THR A 158 10.66 7.90 -17.73
N ALA A 159 9.52 8.05 -18.41
CA ALA A 159 8.96 7.01 -19.28
C ALA A 159 9.58 7.13 -20.68
N LEU A 160 9.87 5.99 -21.28
CA LEU A 160 10.37 5.83 -22.65
C LEU A 160 9.27 5.28 -23.54
N VAL A 161 8.93 5.98 -24.61
CA VAL A 161 8.06 5.46 -25.66
C VAL A 161 8.92 5.11 -26.87
N ARG A 162 9.03 3.81 -27.18
CA ARG A 162 9.62 3.34 -28.43
C ARG A 162 8.54 3.36 -29.51
N THR A 163 8.76 4.14 -30.56
CA THR A 163 8.01 4.10 -31.81
C THR A 163 8.79 3.30 -32.82
N ARG A 164 8.34 2.09 -33.14
CA ARG A 164 8.96 1.19 -34.12
C ARG A 164 8.16 1.23 -35.42
N LEU A 165 8.84 1.53 -36.51
CA LEU A 165 8.29 1.47 -37.87
C LEU A 165 9.01 0.43 -38.69
N ILE A 166 8.26 -0.48 -39.33
CA ILE A 166 8.77 -1.59 -40.15
C ILE A 166 8.21 -1.48 -41.55
N ASN A 167 9.07 -1.21 -42.55
CA ASN A 167 8.69 -1.13 -43.96
C ASN A 167 8.52 -2.53 -44.56
N HIS A 168 7.35 -2.86 -45.09
CA HIS A 168 7.03 -4.13 -45.75
C HIS A 168 7.23 -4.10 -47.27
N THR A 169 7.54 -2.94 -47.82
CA THR A 169 7.71 -2.79 -49.29
C THR A 169 9.14 -3.05 -49.74
N ASP A 170 9.29 -3.38 -51.01
CA ASP A 170 10.58 -3.57 -51.67
C ASP A 170 11.25 -2.24 -52.10
N ALA A 171 10.69 -1.11 -51.69
CA ALA A 171 11.19 0.22 -51.99
C ALA A 171 11.32 1.04 -50.67
N PRO A 172 12.16 2.09 -50.63
CA PRO A 172 12.14 3.03 -49.56
C PRO A 172 10.76 3.63 -49.35
N LEU A 173 10.37 3.82 -48.07
CA LEU A 173 9.11 4.40 -47.65
C LEU A 173 9.37 5.65 -46.80
N THR A 174 8.90 6.80 -47.27
CA THR A 174 8.96 8.04 -46.47
C THR A 174 7.63 8.30 -45.80
N LEU A 175 7.68 8.50 -44.47
CA LEU A 175 6.53 8.84 -43.64
C LEU A 175 6.75 10.20 -43.00
N LYS A 176 5.68 11.00 -42.95
CA LYS A 176 5.59 12.21 -42.13
C LYS A 176 4.98 11.82 -40.79
N LEU A 177 5.65 12.17 -39.71
CA LEU A 177 5.24 11.92 -38.37
C LEU A 177 4.85 13.25 -37.73
N ASN A 178 3.69 13.25 -37.09
CA ASN A 178 3.15 14.44 -36.44
C ASN A 178 2.70 14.03 -35.03
N TRP A 179 3.38 14.56 -34.01
CA TRP A 179 3.02 14.40 -32.61
C TRP A 179 2.33 15.66 -32.13
N GLN A 180 1.21 15.48 -31.46
CA GLN A 180 0.44 16.61 -30.92
C GLN A 180 0.02 16.35 -29.48
N GLY A 181 -0.11 17.40 -28.71
CA GLY A 181 -0.61 17.33 -27.32
C GLY A 181 -1.17 18.65 -26.87
N GLU A 182 -2.12 18.55 -25.93
CA GLU A 182 -2.78 19.69 -25.32
C GLU A 182 -2.97 19.44 -23.82
N LEU A 183 -2.67 20.43 -23.00
CA LEU A 183 -2.91 20.39 -21.57
C LEU A 183 -4.42 20.45 -21.28
N LEU A 184 -4.86 19.66 -20.30
CA LEU A 184 -6.25 19.75 -19.85
C LEU A 184 -6.55 21.15 -19.34
N ASN A 185 -7.54 21.75 -19.90
CA ASN A 185 -8.03 23.06 -19.51
C ASN A 185 -9.20 22.98 -18.51
N GLN A 186 -9.89 21.84 -18.48
CA GLN A 186 -11.07 21.63 -17.66
C GLN A 186 -11.25 20.14 -17.33
N TRP A 187 -11.41 19.85 -16.05
CA TRP A 187 -11.71 18.50 -15.56
C TRP A 187 -13.20 18.19 -15.64
N ASP A 188 -14.00 19.06 -15.09
CA ASP A 188 -15.45 18.96 -15.04
C ASP A 188 -16.04 19.99 -15.99
N ALA A 189 -16.78 19.52 -16.98
CA ALA A 189 -17.45 20.38 -17.96
C ALA A 189 -18.40 21.42 -17.33
N ASN A 190 -18.86 21.18 -16.10
CA ASN A 190 -19.75 22.07 -15.38
C ASN A 190 -19.02 23.08 -14.48
N LYS A 191 -17.69 23.06 -14.42
CA LYS A 191 -16.89 23.97 -13.61
C LYS A 191 -15.88 24.70 -14.47
N THR A 192 -15.62 25.95 -14.15
CA THR A 192 -14.57 26.74 -14.80
C THR A 192 -13.18 26.27 -14.37
N VAL A 193 -12.16 26.59 -15.15
CA VAL A 193 -10.76 26.35 -14.78
C VAL A 193 -10.39 27.00 -13.45
N ALA A 194 -10.90 28.22 -13.22
CA ALA A 194 -10.66 28.96 -11.96
C ALA A 194 -11.27 28.25 -10.74
N GLU A 195 -12.39 27.55 -10.90
CA GLU A 195 -12.99 26.76 -9.81
C GLU A 195 -12.26 25.46 -9.55
N GLN A 196 -11.67 24.85 -10.58
CA GLN A 196 -10.92 23.59 -10.45
C GLN A 196 -9.47 23.82 -10.08
N TYR A 197 -8.84 24.87 -10.64
CA TYR A 197 -7.40 25.15 -10.48
C TYR A 197 -7.16 26.64 -10.19
N PRO A 198 -7.64 27.17 -9.09
CA PRO A 198 -7.70 28.63 -8.87
C PRO A 198 -6.34 29.34 -8.85
N ALA A 199 -5.24 28.64 -8.63
CA ALA A 199 -3.89 29.22 -8.62
C ALA A 199 -2.93 28.56 -9.65
N TRP A 200 -3.45 27.77 -10.55
CA TRP A 200 -2.62 27.00 -11.48
C TRP A 200 -2.18 27.85 -12.68
N THR A 201 -0.88 28.10 -12.75
CA THR A 201 -0.24 28.68 -13.93
C THR A 201 0.49 27.58 -14.69
N ARG A 202 0.45 27.64 -16.01
CA ARG A 202 1.05 26.66 -16.91
C ARG A 202 1.76 27.40 -18.04
N THR A 203 2.94 26.94 -18.40
CA THR A 203 3.67 27.45 -19.55
C THR A 203 4.22 26.29 -20.37
N ILE A 204 4.14 26.42 -21.69
CA ILE A 204 4.79 25.51 -22.64
C ILE A 204 5.90 26.28 -23.33
N SER A 205 7.03 25.66 -23.52
CA SER A 205 8.15 26.19 -24.24
C SER A 205 8.75 25.14 -25.18
N GLN A 206 9.18 25.57 -26.34
CA GLN A 206 9.92 24.73 -27.26
C GLN A 206 11.33 24.46 -26.71
N THR A 207 11.82 23.23 -26.90
CA THR A 207 13.20 22.84 -26.63
C THR A 207 13.88 22.37 -27.91
N GLU A 208 15.19 22.12 -27.85
CA GLU A 208 15.94 21.60 -29.02
C GLU A 208 15.37 20.27 -29.54
N ARG A 209 14.75 19.44 -28.66
CA ARG A 209 14.31 18.07 -28.96
C ARG A 209 12.81 17.83 -28.77
N GLY A 210 12.04 18.89 -28.52
CA GLY A 210 10.59 18.77 -28.27
C GLY A 210 10.02 19.92 -27.47
N VAL A 211 9.38 19.64 -26.34
CA VAL A 211 8.69 20.63 -25.52
C VAL A 211 8.93 20.44 -24.03
N ALA A 212 8.87 21.56 -23.30
CA ALA A 212 8.90 21.57 -21.85
C ALA A 212 7.70 22.30 -21.29
N PHE A 213 7.15 21.78 -20.22
CA PHE A 213 6.00 22.31 -19.47
C PHE A 213 6.46 22.67 -18.07
N GLN A 214 6.07 23.85 -17.60
CA GLN A 214 6.28 24.26 -16.23
C GLN A 214 4.93 24.57 -15.60
N PHE A 215 4.72 24.04 -14.40
CA PHE A 215 3.51 24.21 -13.64
C PHE A 215 3.79 25.10 -12.44
N GLY A 216 2.92 26.08 -12.25
CA GLY A 216 2.91 26.89 -11.06
C GLY A 216 2.23 26.15 -9.90
N LYS A 217 2.12 26.86 -8.77
CA LYS A 217 1.43 26.34 -7.59
C LYS A 217 -0.01 25.99 -7.93
N LEU A 218 -0.40 24.76 -7.64
CA LEU A 218 -1.77 24.27 -7.71
C LEU A 218 -2.32 24.09 -6.32
N ARG A 219 -3.48 24.65 -6.06
CA ARG A 219 -4.22 24.42 -4.82
C ARG A 219 -5.70 24.32 -5.13
N SER A 220 -6.26 23.13 -4.89
CA SER A 220 -7.72 22.90 -4.83
C SER A 220 -8.06 22.35 -3.44
N THR A 221 -9.32 22.11 -3.16
CA THR A 221 -9.75 21.51 -1.89
C THR A 221 -9.04 20.19 -1.57
N TRP A 222 -8.58 19.48 -2.59
CA TRP A 222 -8.02 18.15 -2.47
C TRP A 222 -6.61 17.98 -3.06
N ASN A 223 -6.16 18.90 -3.88
CA ASN A 223 -4.88 18.81 -4.58
C ASN A 223 -3.97 19.93 -4.10
N ILE A 224 -2.81 19.58 -3.59
CA ILE A 224 -1.79 20.51 -3.14
C ILE A 224 -0.52 20.26 -3.93
N MET A 225 -0.10 21.26 -4.70
CA MET A 225 1.22 21.35 -5.30
C MET A 225 1.84 22.65 -4.79
N GLN A 226 2.74 22.52 -3.81
CA GLN A 226 3.30 23.68 -3.10
C GLN A 226 4.57 24.21 -3.78
N SER A 227 5.36 23.34 -4.40
CA SER A 227 6.67 23.69 -4.93
C SER A 227 6.64 24.80 -6.00
N GLY A 228 5.56 24.87 -6.80
CA GLY A 228 5.43 25.84 -7.88
C GLY A 228 6.47 25.69 -8.98
N SER A 229 7.29 24.65 -8.95
CA SER A 229 8.42 24.41 -9.86
C SER A 229 8.41 23.03 -10.51
N ALA A 230 7.28 22.32 -10.41
CA ALA A 230 7.09 21.05 -11.11
C ALA A 230 7.18 21.24 -12.63
N ARG A 231 7.83 20.29 -13.27
CA ARG A 231 8.11 20.34 -14.72
C ARG A 231 7.80 19.00 -15.35
N TYR A 232 7.34 19.10 -16.59
CA TYR A 232 7.24 17.95 -17.48
C TYR A 232 7.98 18.24 -18.77
N ARG A 233 8.62 17.24 -19.36
CA ARG A 233 9.41 17.43 -20.57
C ARG A 233 9.23 16.24 -21.50
N ILE A 234 9.14 16.55 -22.79
CA ILE A 234 9.14 15.58 -23.89
C ILE A 234 10.36 15.85 -24.75
N ASP A 235 11.24 14.85 -24.86
CA ASP A 235 12.43 14.90 -25.72
C ASP A 235 12.39 13.72 -26.70
N ARG A 236 12.77 13.94 -27.97
CA ARG A 236 12.82 12.92 -29.03
C ARG A 236 14.22 12.68 -29.54
N THR A 237 14.49 11.41 -29.91
CA THR A 237 15.74 11.07 -30.61
C THR A 237 15.71 11.50 -32.08
N LEU A 238 14.52 11.53 -32.71
CA LEU A 238 14.35 12.06 -34.06
C LEU A 238 14.21 13.59 -34.00
N PRO A 239 15.04 14.35 -34.71
CA PRO A 239 14.87 15.80 -34.83
C PRO A 239 13.48 16.15 -35.38
N SER A 240 12.81 17.08 -34.74
CA SER A 240 11.45 17.52 -35.10
C SER A 240 11.33 19.04 -35.04
N SER A 241 10.48 19.61 -35.88
CA SER A 241 10.07 21.01 -35.80
C SER A 241 8.83 21.12 -34.93
N THR A 242 8.89 21.98 -33.93
CA THR A 242 7.79 22.13 -32.97
C THR A 242 7.16 23.49 -33.06
N THR A 243 5.84 23.55 -33.09
CA THR A 243 5.03 24.79 -33.08
C THR A 243 4.11 24.75 -31.88
N LEU A 244 3.99 25.85 -31.17
CA LEU A 244 3.07 26.01 -30.06
C LEU A 244 1.77 26.63 -30.55
N ASP A 245 0.63 26.26 -29.93
CA ASP A 245 -0.65 26.88 -30.25
C ASP A 245 -0.72 28.34 -29.73
N GLU A 246 -1.67 29.11 -30.30
CA GLU A 246 -1.83 30.52 -29.92
C GLU A 246 -2.32 30.70 -28.48
N GLN A 247 -2.91 29.67 -27.88
CA GLN A 247 -3.43 29.68 -26.51
C GLN A 247 -2.33 29.31 -25.49
N GLY A 248 -1.20 28.76 -25.94
CA GLY A 248 -0.12 28.30 -25.07
C GLY A 248 -0.47 27.08 -24.23
N LEU A 249 -1.42 26.25 -24.68
CA LEU A 249 -1.85 25.03 -24.00
C LEU A 249 -1.47 23.76 -24.78
N GLY A 250 -1.16 23.88 -26.07
CA GLY A 250 -0.87 22.76 -26.95
C GLY A 250 0.36 22.98 -27.82
N TYR A 251 0.76 21.91 -28.48
CA TYR A 251 1.88 21.92 -29.44
C TYR A 251 1.67 20.88 -30.55
N VAL A 252 2.38 21.07 -31.64
CA VAL A 252 2.55 20.13 -32.74
C VAL A 252 4.06 20.00 -33.02
N SER A 253 4.57 18.76 -33.09
CA SER A 253 5.94 18.45 -33.50
C SER A 253 5.94 17.59 -34.76
N GLU A 254 6.62 18.01 -35.81
CA GLU A 254 6.66 17.37 -37.12
C GLU A 254 8.07 16.86 -37.46
N ALA A 255 8.12 15.68 -38.06
CA ALA A 255 9.34 15.11 -38.60
C ALA A 255 9.05 14.27 -39.84
N SER A 256 10.07 14.04 -40.66
CA SER A 256 10.01 13.12 -41.79
C SER A 256 11.03 12.00 -41.59
N LEU A 257 10.64 10.76 -41.91
CA LEU A 257 11.46 9.58 -41.78
C LEU A 257 11.39 8.72 -43.04
N THR A 258 12.54 8.37 -43.59
CA THR A 258 12.65 7.45 -44.73
C THR A 258 13.18 6.11 -44.28
N LEU A 259 12.35 5.08 -44.35
CA LEU A 259 12.69 3.69 -44.07
C LEU A 259 13.27 3.04 -45.32
N ALA A 260 14.39 2.33 -45.20
CA ALA A 260 14.91 1.49 -46.27
C ALA A 260 13.88 0.41 -46.68
N ALA A 261 14.01 -0.14 -47.89
CA ALA A 261 13.22 -1.30 -48.31
C ALA A 261 13.40 -2.46 -47.30
N LYS A 262 12.30 -3.05 -46.83
CA LYS A 262 12.27 -4.10 -45.76
C LYS A 262 12.98 -3.68 -44.46
N GLY A 263 13.30 -2.41 -44.29
CA GLY A 263 14.01 -1.90 -43.12
C GLY A 263 13.08 -1.58 -41.97
N GLN A 264 13.66 -1.47 -40.78
CA GLN A 264 12.97 -0.97 -39.58
C GLN A 264 13.77 0.18 -38.95
N GLN A 265 13.05 1.00 -38.20
CA GLN A 265 13.67 2.05 -37.39
C GLN A 265 12.90 2.28 -36.12
N ASP A 266 13.64 2.47 -35.02
CA ASP A 266 13.13 2.83 -33.71
C ASP A 266 13.38 4.34 -33.45
N ILE A 267 12.36 5.00 -32.97
CA ILE A 267 12.40 6.36 -32.46
C ILE A 267 12.05 6.29 -31.00
N TYR A 268 12.76 6.99 -30.14
CA TYR A 268 12.47 7.05 -28.72
C TYR A 268 11.99 8.45 -28.34
N THR A 269 10.90 8.50 -27.57
CA THR A 269 10.41 9.69 -26.92
C THR A 269 10.53 9.51 -25.41
N LEU A 270 11.20 10.46 -24.77
CA LEU A 270 11.35 10.52 -23.31
C LEU A 270 10.28 11.44 -22.76
N GLN A 271 9.54 10.98 -21.77
CA GLN A 271 8.51 11.76 -21.08
C GLN A 271 8.90 11.82 -19.60
N SER A 272 9.41 12.98 -19.15
CA SER A 272 10.02 13.15 -17.83
C SER A 272 9.20 14.09 -16.96
N TYR A 273 8.92 13.67 -15.71
CA TYR A 273 8.28 14.47 -14.68
C TYR A 273 9.20 14.67 -13.47
N VAL A 274 9.34 15.90 -13.01
CA VAL A 274 10.11 16.26 -11.82
C VAL A 274 9.33 17.24 -10.96
N HIS A 275 9.45 17.10 -9.64
CA HIS A 275 8.71 17.92 -8.68
C HIS A 275 9.23 19.34 -8.52
N SER A 276 10.54 19.54 -8.68
CA SER A 276 11.21 20.80 -8.39
C SER A 276 12.47 21.00 -9.22
N SER A 277 13.06 22.19 -9.17
CA SER A 277 14.36 22.46 -9.77
C SER A 277 15.48 21.62 -9.19
N ALA A 278 15.43 21.31 -7.88
CA ALA A 278 16.40 20.42 -7.24
C ALA A 278 16.26 18.98 -7.75
N ASP A 279 15.05 18.49 -7.87
CA ASP A 279 14.76 17.17 -8.44
C ASP A 279 15.20 17.12 -9.92
N ALA A 280 14.90 18.15 -10.72
CA ALA A 280 15.38 18.25 -12.10
C ALA A 280 16.90 18.17 -12.19
N SER A 281 17.62 18.87 -11.32
CA SER A 281 19.09 18.84 -11.28
C SER A 281 19.63 17.46 -10.90
N ARG A 282 18.98 16.78 -9.97
CA ARG A 282 19.33 15.42 -9.54
C ARG A 282 19.21 14.41 -10.68
N PHE A 283 18.14 14.50 -11.48
CA PHE A 283 17.84 13.54 -12.55
C PHE A 283 18.36 13.95 -13.94
N GLU A 284 18.95 15.14 -14.10
CA GLU A 284 19.43 15.60 -15.42
C GLU A 284 20.50 14.67 -16.02
N ARG A 285 21.40 14.12 -15.22
CA ARG A 285 22.42 13.18 -15.70
C ARG A 285 21.78 11.89 -16.20
N SER A 286 20.78 11.36 -15.50
CA SER A 286 20.03 10.16 -15.92
C SER A 286 19.29 10.43 -17.23
N ARG A 287 18.60 11.57 -17.34
CA ARG A 287 17.90 11.97 -18.55
C ARG A 287 18.83 12.07 -19.76
N GLN A 288 20.03 12.64 -19.58
CA GLN A 288 21.03 12.70 -20.66
C GLN A 288 21.53 11.32 -21.06
N ALA A 289 21.75 10.42 -20.12
CA ALA A 289 22.13 9.04 -20.41
C ALA A 289 21.04 8.30 -21.20
N LEU A 290 19.78 8.45 -20.78
CA LEU A 290 18.61 7.91 -21.48
C LEU A 290 18.50 8.44 -22.93
N LEU A 291 18.79 9.73 -23.14
CA LEU A 291 18.81 10.32 -24.50
C LEU A 291 19.97 9.82 -25.36
N ALA A 292 21.12 9.54 -24.76
CA ALA A 292 22.30 9.07 -25.47
C ALA A 292 22.19 7.61 -25.93
N ASP A 293 21.57 6.75 -25.12
CA ASP A 293 21.38 5.33 -25.44
C ASP A 293 20.01 4.82 -24.91
N PRO A 294 18.91 5.30 -25.48
CA PRO A 294 17.57 4.90 -25.02
C PRO A 294 17.27 3.42 -25.25
N ALA A 295 17.89 2.80 -26.27
CA ALA A 295 17.67 1.39 -26.60
C ALA A 295 18.18 0.48 -25.48
N SER A 296 19.38 0.71 -24.95
CA SER A 296 19.93 -0.06 -23.85
C SER A 296 19.05 0.05 -22.58
N HIS A 297 18.61 1.25 -22.25
CA HIS A 297 17.73 1.47 -21.10
C HIS A 297 16.33 0.84 -21.26
N PHE A 298 15.83 0.82 -22.51
CA PHE A 298 14.58 0.14 -22.82
C PHE A 298 14.72 -1.38 -22.62
N ASP A 299 15.84 -1.96 -23.07
CA ASP A 299 16.17 -3.38 -22.89
C ASP A 299 16.42 -3.70 -21.40
N ASP A 300 17.01 -2.80 -20.63
CA ASP A 300 17.15 -2.92 -19.17
C ASP A 300 15.79 -3.06 -18.48
N SER A 301 14.80 -2.28 -18.91
CA SER A 301 13.43 -2.39 -18.40
C SER A 301 12.82 -3.77 -18.70
N ILE A 302 13.04 -4.32 -19.89
CA ILE A 302 12.60 -5.67 -20.23
C ILE A 302 13.29 -6.69 -19.31
N ARG A 303 14.62 -6.67 -19.23
CA ARG A 303 15.39 -7.61 -18.40
C ARG A 303 14.98 -7.56 -16.93
N ARG A 304 14.72 -6.39 -16.39
CA ARG A 304 14.30 -6.21 -15.01
C ARG A 304 12.97 -6.89 -14.73
N TRP A 305 11.97 -6.74 -15.60
CA TRP A 305 10.68 -7.43 -15.44
C TRP A 305 10.78 -8.95 -15.64
N GLU A 306 11.60 -9.40 -16.58
CA GLU A 306 11.91 -10.84 -16.72
C GLU A 306 12.51 -11.40 -15.43
N ASP A 307 13.45 -10.67 -14.79
CA ASP A 307 14.04 -11.07 -13.52
C ASP A 307 13.02 -11.07 -12.37
N TYR A 308 12.16 -10.03 -12.27
CA TYR A 308 11.09 -10.00 -11.26
C TYR A 308 10.15 -11.21 -11.40
N LEU A 309 9.71 -11.50 -12.62
CA LEU A 309 8.82 -12.63 -12.90
C LEU A 309 9.51 -13.97 -12.64
N ALA A 310 10.76 -14.13 -13.06
CA ALA A 310 11.52 -15.36 -12.85
C ALA A 310 11.71 -15.67 -11.35
N ARG A 311 12.02 -14.66 -10.54
CA ARG A 311 12.15 -14.81 -9.10
C ARG A 311 10.79 -15.01 -8.42
N GLY A 312 9.81 -14.17 -8.76
CA GLY A 312 8.51 -14.15 -8.13
C GLY A 312 7.64 -15.37 -8.44
N LEU A 313 7.83 -16.00 -9.60
CA LEU A 313 7.05 -17.15 -10.06
C LEU A 313 7.83 -18.46 -9.99
N SER A 314 8.74 -18.61 -9.06
CA SER A 314 9.59 -19.79 -8.90
C SER A 314 8.84 -21.08 -8.53
N ASN A 315 7.59 -21.00 -8.09
CA ASN A 315 6.78 -22.16 -7.74
C ASN A 315 6.35 -22.93 -8.98
N GLN A 316 6.63 -24.23 -9.01
CA GLN A 316 6.30 -25.14 -10.11
C GLN A 316 4.89 -25.75 -9.93
N GLY A 317 4.25 -26.13 -11.05
CA GLY A 317 3.01 -26.91 -11.03
C GLY A 317 1.74 -26.14 -10.63
N ILE A 318 1.83 -24.81 -10.46
CA ILE A 318 0.68 -23.96 -10.12
C ILE A 318 -0.11 -23.62 -11.39
N PRO A 319 -1.44 -23.69 -11.37
CA PRO A 319 -2.28 -23.29 -12.49
C PRO A 319 -2.00 -21.86 -12.98
N GLU A 320 -2.20 -21.64 -14.28
CA GLU A 320 -1.98 -20.35 -14.92
C GLU A 320 -2.86 -19.24 -14.32
N SER A 321 -4.10 -19.57 -13.91
CA SER A 321 -5.03 -18.62 -13.26
C SER A 321 -4.45 -18.01 -12.00
N GLU A 322 -3.84 -18.82 -11.14
CA GLU A 322 -3.25 -18.36 -9.87
C GLU A 322 -1.90 -17.65 -10.13
N ARG A 323 -1.13 -18.08 -11.13
CA ARG A 323 0.06 -17.35 -11.58
C ARG A 323 -0.29 -15.95 -12.06
N ARG A 324 -1.37 -15.79 -12.82
CA ARG A 324 -1.86 -14.47 -13.26
C ARG A 324 -2.23 -13.57 -12.10
N ILE A 325 -2.82 -14.09 -11.02
CA ILE A 325 -3.10 -13.33 -9.79
C ILE A 325 -1.78 -12.88 -9.12
N ALA A 326 -0.79 -13.76 -9.04
CA ALA A 326 0.52 -13.41 -8.50
C ALA A 326 1.21 -12.31 -9.33
N VAL A 327 1.16 -12.38 -10.66
CA VAL A 327 1.70 -11.33 -11.55
C VAL A 327 0.94 -10.02 -11.35
N LYS A 328 -0.39 -10.05 -11.27
CA LYS A 328 -1.21 -8.89 -10.96
C LYS A 328 -0.78 -8.23 -9.64
N ALA A 329 -0.53 -9.04 -8.62
CA ALA A 329 -0.05 -8.57 -7.32
C ALA A 329 1.33 -7.91 -7.42
N MET A 330 2.27 -8.51 -8.15
CA MET A 330 3.60 -7.95 -8.40
C MET A 330 3.53 -6.62 -9.18
N GLU A 331 2.68 -6.54 -10.21
CA GLU A 331 2.45 -5.29 -10.94
C GLU A 331 1.85 -4.19 -10.06
N THR A 332 0.91 -4.53 -9.19
CA THR A 332 0.28 -3.57 -8.28
C THR A 332 1.29 -3.03 -7.28
N LEU A 333 2.10 -3.90 -6.67
CA LEU A 333 3.15 -3.49 -5.72
C LEU A 333 4.21 -2.60 -6.39
N ASN A 334 4.70 -2.95 -7.57
CA ASN A 334 5.65 -2.11 -8.31
C ASN A 334 5.01 -0.81 -8.80
N GLY A 335 3.73 -0.81 -9.17
CA GLY A 335 2.99 0.38 -9.57
C GLY A 335 2.75 1.38 -8.41
N ASN A 336 2.69 0.88 -7.20
CA ASN A 336 2.54 1.69 -5.99
C ASN A 336 3.86 2.07 -5.32
N TRP A 337 4.99 1.59 -5.82
CA TRP A 337 6.30 2.05 -5.41
C TRP A 337 6.55 3.50 -5.84
N ARG A 338 7.06 4.31 -4.92
CA ARG A 338 7.49 5.71 -5.11
C ARG A 338 8.95 5.86 -4.76
N SER A 339 9.72 6.41 -5.68
CA SER A 339 11.11 6.79 -5.45
C SER A 339 11.19 8.03 -4.54
N PRO A 340 12.34 8.28 -3.89
CA PRO A 340 12.50 9.41 -2.99
C PRO A 340 12.11 10.74 -3.62
N ALA A 341 11.23 11.48 -2.92
CA ALA A 341 10.83 12.85 -3.26
C ALA A 341 10.24 13.55 -2.02
N GLY A 342 10.48 14.85 -1.89
CA GLY A 342 10.05 15.62 -0.72
C GLY A 342 10.62 15.02 0.57
N ALA A 343 9.75 14.74 1.53
CA ALA A 343 10.13 14.12 2.80
C ALA A 343 10.22 12.58 2.73
N ILE A 344 9.85 11.95 1.64
CA ILE A 344 10.09 10.52 1.44
C ILE A 344 11.55 10.34 1.03
N LEU A 345 12.40 9.85 1.95
CA LEU A 345 13.86 9.81 1.79
C LEU A 345 14.37 8.51 1.16
N HIS A 346 13.65 7.40 1.33
CA HIS A 346 13.89 6.12 0.67
C HIS A 346 12.68 5.71 -0.17
N ASP A 347 12.87 4.69 -1.03
CA ASP A 347 11.74 4.12 -1.77
C ASP A 347 10.65 3.66 -0.82
N GLY A 348 9.42 4.08 -1.06
CA GLY A 348 8.25 3.68 -0.28
C GLY A 348 7.18 3.09 -1.17
N VAL A 349 6.35 2.21 -0.64
CA VAL A 349 5.21 1.64 -1.34
C VAL A 349 3.94 2.18 -0.72
N THR A 350 3.15 2.91 -1.53
CA THR A 350 1.90 3.52 -1.07
C THR A 350 0.76 2.51 -1.08
N PRO A 351 -0.31 2.69 -0.29
CA PRO A 351 -1.46 1.78 -0.29
C PRO A 351 -2.14 1.68 -1.65
N SER A 352 -2.31 2.80 -2.37
CA SER A 352 -2.94 2.80 -3.69
C SER A 352 -2.60 4.07 -4.48
N ASN A 353 -2.26 3.91 -5.76
CA ASN A 353 -2.03 5.03 -6.69
C ASN A 353 -3.31 5.60 -7.32
N THR A 354 -4.47 5.09 -6.94
CA THR A 354 -5.77 5.48 -7.50
C THR A 354 -6.74 6.01 -6.44
N ALA A 355 -6.41 5.87 -5.17
CA ALA A 355 -7.13 6.52 -4.07
C ALA A 355 -6.41 7.80 -3.68
N ARG A 356 -7.12 8.91 -3.74
CA ARG A 356 -6.59 10.28 -3.62
C ARG A 356 -5.72 10.51 -2.37
N TRP A 357 -6.12 9.97 -1.24
CA TRP A 357 -5.44 10.14 0.05
C TRP A 357 -4.42 9.04 0.38
N PHE A 358 -4.16 8.10 -0.53
CA PHE A 358 -3.27 6.99 -0.33
C PHE A 358 -1.90 7.15 -1.01
N ASP A 359 -1.47 8.38 -1.28
CA ASP A 359 -0.15 8.68 -1.88
C ASP A 359 0.97 8.87 -0.82
N GLY A 360 0.74 8.48 0.43
CA GLY A 360 1.73 8.39 1.50
C GLY A 360 2.21 6.96 1.76
N VAL A 361 3.13 6.81 2.71
CA VAL A 361 3.71 5.54 3.12
C VAL A 361 3.33 5.28 4.57
N TRP A 362 2.50 4.26 4.83
CA TRP A 362 2.06 3.87 6.16
C TRP A 362 2.95 2.79 6.76
N ALA A 363 3.08 2.79 8.09
CA ALA A 363 3.99 1.90 8.79
C ALA A 363 3.66 0.41 8.59
N TRP A 364 2.50 -0.06 9.05
CA TRP A 364 2.24 -1.50 9.01
C TRP A 364 1.95 -2.03 7.58
N ASP A 365 1.48 -1.17 6.67
CA ASP A 365 1.43 -1.43 5.23
C ASP A 365 2.83 -1.75 4.70
N SER A 366 3.81 -0.93 5.07
CA SER A 366 5.20 -1.09 4.65
C SER A 366 5.79 -2.44 5.06
N TRP A 367 5.45 -2.94 6.24
CA TRP A 367 5.91 -4.25 6.69
C TRP A 367 5.36 -5.38 5.81
N LYS A 368 4.08 -5.31 5.46
CA LYS A 368 3.38 -6.27 4.59
C LYS A 368 3.93 -6.22 3.15
N HIS A 369 4.11 -5.01 2.61
CA HIS A 369 4.70 -4.82 1.28
C HIS A 369 6.12 -5.35 1.22
N ALA A 370 6.94 -5.02 2.21
CA ALA A 370 8.35 -5.45 2.27
C ALA A 370 8.48 -6.97 2.37
N TYR A 371 7.63 -7.63 3.17
CA TYR A 371 7.60 -9.09 3.26
C TYR A 371 7.40 -9.73 1.87
N ALA A 372 6.42 -9.28 1.13
CA ALA A 372 6.11 -9.82 -0.20
C ALA A 372 7.20 -9.49 -1.22
N MET A 373 7.64 -8.23 -1.28
CA MET A 373 8.61 -7.74 -2.26
C MET A 373 10.02 -8.29 -2.05
N ALA A 374 10.35 -8.78 -0.85
CA ALA A 374 11.62 -9.44 -0.55
C ALA A 374 11.98 -10.55 -1.56
N HIS A 375 10.97 -11.18 -2.16
CA HIS A 375 11.13 -12.33 -3.05
C HIS A 375 11.30 -11.99 -4.54
N PHE A 376 11.01 -10.77 -4.96
CA PHE A 376 11.17 -10.36 -6.36
C PHE A 376 11.82 -8.99 -6.53
N ASN A 377 11.67 -8.08 -5.57
CA ASN A 377 12.28 -6.75 -5.58
C ASN A 377 12.85 -6.38 -4.19
N PRO A 378 13.89 -7.10 -3.71
CA PRO A 378 14.38 -6.99 -2.33
C PRO A 378 14.96 -5.62 -1.98
N GLU A 379 15.50 -4.86 -2.94
CA GLU A 379 16.04 -3.54 -2.64
C GLU A 379 14.92 -2.54 -2.31
N VAL A 380 13.81 -2.59 -3.03
CA VAL A 380 12.63 -1.79 -2.67
C VAL A 380 12.04 -2.25 -1.34
N ALA A 381 12.03 -3.56 -1.06
CA ALA A 381 11.59 -4.08 0.24
C ALA A 381 12.40 -3.49 1.40
N LYS A 382 13.74 -3.46 1.30
CA LYS A 382 14.62 -2.85 2.31
C LYS A 382 14.37 -1.34 2.46
N ASN A 383 14.29 -0.64 1.33
CA ASN A 383 14.09 0.80 1.33
C ASN A 383 12.72 1.21 1.85
N ASN A 384 11.68 0.42 1.58
CA ASN A 384 10.34 0.66 2.13
C ASN A 384 10.32 0.57 3.67
N VAL A 385 11.11 -0.35 4.24
CA VAL A 385 11.34 -0.40 5.69
C VAL A 385 12.09 0.85 6.16
N ARG A 386 13.17 1.23 5.48
CA ARG A 386 13.97 2.43 5.83
C ARG A 386 13.13 3.70 5.80
N ALA A 387 12.24 3.85 4.80
CA ALA A 387 11.38 5.03 4.66
C ALA A 387 10.56 5.34 5.92
N MET A 388 10.11 4.31 6.64
CA MET A 388 9.41 4.50 7.91
C MET A 388 10.36 4.80 9.06
N TYR A 389 11.50 4.10 9.11
CA TYR A 389 12.50 4.31 10.17
C TYR A 389 13.33 5.58 10.01
N ASP A 390 13.29 6.26 8.85
CA ASP A 390 13.87 7.60 8.67
C ASP A 390 13.29 8.62 9.65
N TYR A 391 12.06 8.39 10.10
CA TYR A 391 11.31 9.26 10.99
C TYR A 391 10.97 8.63 12.34
N GLN A 392 11.70 7.58 12.71
CA GLN A 392 11.61 7.06 14.08
C GLN A 392 11.97 8.18 15.07
N ILE A 393 11.07 8.44 16.00
CA ILE A 393 11.22 9.52 16.96
C ILE A 393 12.47 9.28 17.82
N GLN A 394 13.29 10.31 17.96
CA GLN A 394 14.52 10.27 18.76
C GLN A 394 14.30 10.93 20.13
N ALA A 395 15.20 10.67 21.09
CA ALA A 395 15.10 11.22 22.45
C ALA A 395 15.25 12.75 22.49
N ASP A 396 15.89 13.33 21.50
CA ASP A 396 16.10 14.79 21.34
C ASP A 396 15.11 15.41 20.34
N ASP A 397 14.04 14.70 19.98
CA ASP A 397 13.02 15.21 19.07
C ASP A 397 12.39 16.50 19.63
N PRO A 398 12.37 17.61 18.86
CA PRO A 398 11.90 18.90 19.37
C PRO A 398 10.41 18.99 19.61
N VAL A 399 9.61 18.07 19.03
CA VAL A 399 8.14 18.08 19.11
C VAL A 399 7.63 16.99 20.05
N ARG A 400 8.23 15.80 20.00
CA ARG A 400 7.74 14.57 20.66
C ARG A 400 8.82 13.77 21.39
N PRO A 401 9.66 14.36 22.23
CA PRO A 401 10.75 13.63 22.91
C PRO A 401 10.23 12.49 23.81
N GLN A 402 8.99 12.59 24.31
CA GLN A 402 8.33 11.55 25.11
C GLN A 402 8.10 10.26 24.34
N ASP A 403 8.00 10.31 23.01
CA ASP A 403 7.74 9.20 22.14
C ASP A 403 9.02 8.58 21.51
N ALA A 404 10.18 8.82 22.11
CA ALA A 404 11.45 8.27 21.62
C ALA A 404 11.35 6.75 21.35
N GLY A 405 11.73 6.34 20.15
CA GLY A 405 11.63 4.96 19.66
C GLY A 405 10.37 4.68 18.82
N MET A 406 9.32 5.49 18.93
CA MET A 406 8.10 5.32 18.15
C MET A 406 8.38 5.44 16.64
N VAL A 407 7.78 4.55 15.84
CA VAL A 407 7.63 4.71 14.41
C VAL A 407 6.29 5.38 14.16
N ILE A 408 6.27 6.49 13.44
CA ILE A 408 5.05 7.25 13.18
C ILE A 408 4.11 6.51 12.23
N ASP A 409 2.83 6.85 12.26
CA ASP A 409 1.76 6.21 11.48
C ASP A 409 2.03 6.28 9.96
N ALA A 410 2.28 7.49 9.43
CA ALA A 410 2.49 7.68 8.00
C ALA A 410 3.43 8.84 7.66
N VAL A 411 4.24 8.63 6.62
CA VAL A 411 5.11 9.65 6.00
C VAL A 411 4.56 10.04 4.64
N PHE A 412 4.63 11.35 4.34
CA PHE A 412 4.16 11.92 3.09
C PHE A 412 5.23 12.80 2.44
N TYR A 413 4.96 13.29 1.25
CA TYR A 413 5.83 14.25 0.56
C TYR A 413 6.06 15.51 1.39
N ASN A 414 5.00 16.06 1.99
CA ASN A 414 5.05 17.24 2.87
C ASN A 414 5.04 16.81 4.34
N LYS A 415 5.76 17.56 5.18
CA LYS A 415 5.68 17.46 6.64
C LYS A 415 4.70 18.46 7.20
N LEU A 416 4.26 18.25 8.43
CA LEU A 416 3.52 19.25 9.20
C LEU A 416 4.34 20.53 9.39
N ALA A 417 3.66 21.65 9.63
CA ALA A 417 4.28 22.96 9.82
C ALA A 417 5.25 22.99 11.01
N ASP A 418 4.91 22.33 12.13
CA ASP A 418 5.76 22.19 13.31
C ASP A 418 6.98 21.28 13.08
N ARG A 419 6.96 20.46 12.03
CA ARG A 419 8.12 19.71 11.51
C ARG A 419 8.91 20.50 10.45
N GLY A 420 8.62 21.77 10.25
CA GLY A 420 9.26 22.62 9.25
C GLY A 420 8.81 22.36 7.81
N GLY A 421 7.61 21.80 7.64
CA GLY A 421 6.99 21.57 6.34
C GLY A 421 5.91 22.59 6.00
N ASP A 422 5.22 22.37 4.89
CA ASP A 422 4.14 23.22 4.38
C ASP A 422 2.73 22.76 4.81
N GLY A 423 2.65 21.76 5.69
CA GLY A 423 1.42 21.04 6.00
C GLY A 423 1.07 20.00 4.94
N GLY A 424 0.22 19.04 5.27
CA GLY A 424 -0.16 17.92 4.39
C GLY A 424 -0.85 16.83 5.16
N ASN A 425 -0.75 15.60 4.66
CA ASN A 425 -1.34 14.42 5.28
C ASN A 425 -0.37 13.66 6.20
N TRP A 426 0.79 14.21 6.48
CA TRP A 426 1.75 13.65 7.43
C TRP A 426 1.10 13.34 8.78
N ASN A 427 1.33 12.14 9.31
CA ASN A 427 0.61 11.68 10.48
C ASN A 427 1.51 11.09 11.56
N GLU A 428 1.49 11.72 12.73
CA GLU A 428 2.20 11.30 13.94
C GLU A 428 1.25 11.08 15.14
N ARG A 429 -0.06 11.11 14.92
CA ARG A 429 -1.05 10.98 16.00
C ARG A 429 -0.98 9.61 16.68
N ASP A 430 -0.53 8.59 15.95
CA ASP A 430 -0.44 7.22 16.40
C ASP A 430 0.78 6.52 15.81
N THR A 431 0.98 5.28 16.19
CA THR A 431 1.84 4.31 15.52
C THR A 431 0.98 3.21 14.89
N LYS A 432 1.59 2.11 14.47
CA LYS A 432 0.92 0.92 13.92
C LYS A 432 1.47 -0.36 14.54
N PRO A 433 0.78 -1.51 14.43
CA PRO A 433 1.23 -2.76 15.04
C PRO A 433 2.68 -3.13 14.74
N PRO A 434 3.42 -3.73 15.72
CA PRO A 434 4.86 -3.98 15.66
C PRO A 434 5.20 -5.19 14.78
N LEU A 435 4.99 -5.09 13.48
CA LEU A 435 5.26 -6.15 12.49
C LEU A 435 6.56 -5.95 11.70
N SER A 436 7.35 -4.92 12.03
CA SER A 436 8.58 -4.61 11.29
C SER A 436 9.63 -5.72 11.39
N ALA A 437 9.80 -6.31 12.56
CA ALA A 437 10.73 -7.42 12.75
C ALA A 437 10.39 -8.62 11.86
N TRP A 438 9.10 -8.93 11.72
CA TRP A 438 8.60 -10.00 10.85
C TRP A 438 8.97 -9.76 9.36
N ALA A 439 8.78 -8.55 8.88
CA ALA A 439 9.15 -8.19 7.51
C ALA A 439 10.67 -8.20 7.28
N ILE A 440 11.44 -7.65 8.22
CA ILE A 440 12.90 -7.58 8.15
C ILE A 440 13.52 -8.98 8.18
N TRP A 441 12.97 -9.88 8.98
CA TRP A 441 13.42 -11.27 9.04
C TRP A 441 13.15 -12.03 7.73
N GLU A 442 12.01 -11.75 7.08
CA GLU A 442 11.72 -12.31 5.76
C GLU A 442 12.67 -11.77 4.67
N ILE A 443 12.98 -10.46 4.71
CA ILE A 443 14.00 -9.88 3.82
C ILE A 443 15.35 -10.60 4.02
N TYR A 444 15.74 -10.82 5.27
CA TYR A 444 16.96 -11.60 5.56
C TYR A 444 16.86 -13.03 5.03
N SER A 445 15.74 -13.70 5.25
CA SER A 445 15.51 -15.07 4.76
C SER A 445 15.65 -15.18 3.25
N ALA A 446 15.16 -14.16 2.52
CA ALA A 446 15.23 -14.10 1.07
C ALA A 446 16.61 -13.69 0.52
N THR A 447 17.35 -12.83 1.24
CA THR A 447 18.57 -12.18 0.72
C THR A 447 19.85 -12.61 1.43
N GLN A 448 19.78 -13.14 2.64
CA GLN A 448 20.88 -13.43 3.53
C GLN A 448 21.74 -12.19 3.89
N ASP A 449 21.13 -10.98 3.79
CA ASP A 449 21.80 -9.71 4.07
C ASP A 449 21.89 -9.45 5.59
N LYS A 450 22.94 -9.96 6.20
CA LYS A 450 23.23 -9.75 7.62
C LYS A 450 23.53 -8.27 7.95
N ALA A 451 24.03 -7.48 6.98
CA ALA A 451 24.33 -6.08 7.23
C ALA A 451 23.02 -5.29 7.43
N PHE A 452 21.97 -5.62 6.69
CA PHE A 452 20.64 -5.05 6.88
C PHE A 452 20.04 -5.40 8.24
N ILE A 453 20.22 -6.65 8.73
CA ILE A 453 19.84 -7.01 10.11
C ILE A 453 20.59 -6.16 11.13
N ALA A 454 21.90 -5.98 10.97
CA ALA A 454 22.71 -5.17 11.88
C ALA A 454 22.30 -3.69 11.88
N GLU A 455 21.87 -3.16 10.74
CA GLU A 455 21.34 -1.80 10.59
C GLU A 455 20.02 -1.62 11.34
N MET A 456 19.11 -2.59 11.19
CA MET A 456 17.73 -2.44 11.65
C MET A 456 17.52 -2.88 13.11
N TYR A 457 18.33 -3.80 13.61
CA TYR A 457 18.17 -4.38 14.94
C TYR A 457 18.04 -3.34 16.07
N PRO A 458 18.95 -2.34 16.23
CA PRO A 458 18.80 -1.33 17.28
C PRO A 458 17.55 -0.45 17.11
N LYS A 459 17.10 -0.23 15.88
CA LYS A 459 15.90 0.56 15.59
C LYS A 459 14.64 -0.20 15.99
N ILE A 460 14.58 -1.50 15.71
CA ILE A 460 13.48 -2.36 16.14
C ILE A 460 13.45 -2.46 17.67
N GLN A 461 14.61 -2.60 18.33
CA GLN A 461 14.69 -2.60 19.79
C GLN A 461 14.10 -1.32 20.38
N ALA A 462 14.46 -0.15 19.86
CA ALA A 462 13.93 1.12 20.33
C ALA A 462 12.41 1.23 20.17
N TYR A 463 11.87 0.70 19.06
CA TYR A 463 10.43 0.66 18.82
C TYR A 463 9.73 -0.34 19.74
N HIS A 464 10.32 -1.51 19.94
CA HIS A 464 9.84 -2.51 20.89
C HIS A 464 9.74 -1.94 22.32
N ASP A 465 10.81 -1.26 22.77
CA ASP A 465 10.89 -0.66 24.10
C ASP A 465 9.88 0.50 24.28
N TRP A 466 9.56 1.21 23.19
CA TRP A 466 8.53 2.25 23.22
C TRP A 466 7.16 1.69 23.62
N TRP A 467 6.75 0.53 23.07
CA TRP A 467 5.49 -0.11 23.42
C TRP A 467 5.36 -0.35 24.93
N TYR A 468 6.39 -0.91 25.55
CA TYR A 468 6.41 -1.20 27.00
C TYR A 468 6.47 0.06 27.85
N ARG A 469 7.06 1.12 27.36
CA ARG A 469 7.11 2.41 28.08
C ARG A 469 5.82 3.22 27.93
N ALA A 470 5.21 3.19 26.76
CA ALA A 470 4.13 4.10 26.39
C ALA A 470 2.73 3.46 26.48
N ARG A 471 2.64 2.13 26.54
CA ARG A 471 1.39 1.38 26.43
C ARG A 471 1.23 0.25 27.47
N ASP A 472 2.00 0.28 28.54
CA ASP A 472 1.89 -0.63 29.70
C ASP A 472 1.66 0.22 30.96
N ASN A 473 0.42 0.67 31.16
CA ASN A 473 0.08 1.58 32.24
C ASN A 473 0.33 0.97 33.64
N ASN A 474 -0.03 -0.29 33.83
CA ASN A 474 0.08 -0.97 35.12
C ASN A 474 1.41 -1.71 35.31
N ARG A 475 2.32 -1.66 34.32
CA ARG A 475 3.66 -2.26 34.33
C ARG A 475 3.65 -3.77 34.57
N ASN A 476 2.64 -4.45 34.02
CA ASN A 476 2.54 -5.91 34.14
C ASN A 476 3.18 -6.66 32.96
N GLY A 477 3.64 -5.94 31.95
CA GLY A 477 4.26 -6.49 30.74
C GLY A 477 3.26 -6.94 29.68
N ILE A 478 1.97 -6.61 29.86
CA ILE A 478 0.88 -6.87 28.91
C ILE A 478 0.41 -5.53 28.36
N ILE A 479 0.39 -5.41 27.07
CA ILE A 479 0.32 -4.12 26.37
C ILE A 479 -1.10 -3.85 25.86
N GLU A 480 -1.53 -2.60 25.98
CA GLU A 480 -2.78 -2.06 25.44
C GLU A 480 -2.51 -1.24 24.17
N TYR A 481 -3.50 -1.14 23.27
CA TYR A 481 -3.51 -0.09 22.26
C TYR A 481 -3.90 1.26 22.89
N GLY A 482 -3.62 2.35 22.20
CA GLY A 482 -3.92 3.67 22.74
C GLY A 482 -3.81 4.80 21.73
N ALA A 483 -3.59 5.98 22.27
CA ALA A 483 -3.46 7.22 21.54
C ALA A 483 -2.30 8.03 22.10
N THR A 484 -1.51 8.64 21.24
CA THR A 484 -0.42 9.53 21.67
C THR A 484 -0.98 10.86 22.21
N ARG A 485 -0.12 11.66 22.84
CA ARG A 485 -0.45 13.06 23.10
C ARG A 485 -0.56 13.80 21.77
N HIS A 486 -1.78 14.15 21.35
CA HIS A 486 -2.07 14.78 20.07
C HIS A 486 -3.39 15.58 20.15
N VAL A 487 -3.51 16.65 19.35
CA VAL A 487 -4.69 17.52 19.30
C VAL A 487 -6.01 16.79 18.98
N GLU A 488 -5.96 15.66 18.33
CA GLU A 488 -7.13 14.81 18.08
C GLU A 488 -7.57 14.01 19.29
N HIS A 489 -6.71 13.85 20.30
CA HIS A 489 -6.96 13.01 21.47
C HIS A 489 -7.11 13.79 22.78
N ASN A 490 -6.48 14.97 22.86
CA ASN A 490 -6.45 15.78 24.07
C ASN A 490 -6.42 17.28 23.76
N ASP A 491 -6.83 18.08 24.75
CA ASP A 491 -6.70 19.53 24.71
C ASP A 491 -5.24 19.99 24.91
N GLU A 492 -5.01 21.29 24.87
CA GLU A 492 -3.68 21.90 25.06
C GLU A 492 -3.04 21.60 26.43
N PHE A 493 -3.87 21.28 27.43
CA PHE A 493 -3.43 20.92 28.78
C PHE A 493 -3.16 19.43 28.96
N GLY A 494 -3.46 18.62 27.95
CA GLY A 494 -3.29 17.16 27.99
C GLY A 494 -4.52 16.39 28.51
N ASN A 495 -5.65 17.06 28.72
CA ASN A 495 -6.88 16.38 29.14
C ASN A 495 -7.51 15.64 27.95
N ILE A 496 -7.91 14.40 28.17
CA ILE A 496 -8.64 13.64 27.13
C ILE A 496 -9.88 14.42 26.67
N THR A 497 -10.10 14.46 25.35
CA THR A 497 -11.26 15.13 24.73
C THR A 497 -12.29 14.11 24.27
N PHE A 498 -13.57 14.48 24.39
CA PHE A 498 -14.68 13.65 23.92
C PHE A 498 -15.91 14.53 23.62
N LYS A 499 -16.80 14.01 22.79
CA LYS A 499 -18.11 14.60 22.55
C LYS A 499 -19.19 13.64 23.04
N VAL A 500 -20.23 14.19 23.65
CA VAL A 500 -21.37 13.42 24.15
C VAL A 500 -22.68 14.03 23.73
N GLN A 501 -23.64 13.20 23.32
CA GLN A 501 -24.93 13.66 22.82
C GLN A 501 -26.07 13.41 23.84
N TYR A 502 -26.70 14.48 24.28
CA TYR A 502 -27.93 14.47 25.09
C TYR A 502 -29.02 15.25 24.37
N PRO A 503 -29.81 14.64 23.47
CA PRO A 503 -30.81 15.38 22.66
C PRO A 503 -31.90 16.07 23.48
N THR A 504 -32.17 15.56 24.67
CA THR A 504 -33.19 16.12 25.61
C THR A 504 -32.58 16.94 26.73
N GLY A 505 -31.29 17.28 26.64
CA GLY A 505 -30.52 17.95 27.69
C GLY A 505 -29.82 16.99 28.67
N ALA A 506 -28.84 17.51 29.39
CA ALA A 506 -28.03 16.73 30.34
C ALA A 506 -28.91 16.11 31.45
N PRO A 507 -28.66 14.88 31.89
CA PRO A 507 -29.36 14.24 33.00
C PRO A 507 -29.12 15.01 34.32
N VAL A 508 -30.07 14.88 35.24
CA VAL A 508 -29.93 15.43 36.59
C VAL A 508 -28.71 14.86 37.29
N GLY A 509 -27.86 15.72 37.81
CA GLY A 509 -26.63 15.33 38.51
C GLY A 509 -25.37 15.33 37.64
N LEU A 510 -25.49 15.62 36.33
CA LEU A 510 -24.38 15.82 35.43
C LEU A 510 -24.20 17.29 35.10
N ASP A 511 -23.04 17.85 35.44
CA ASP A 511 -22.69 19.24 35.14
C ASP A 511 -21.83 19.32 33.86
N LEU A 512 -22.40 19.83 32.77
CA LEU A 512 -21.72 20.07 31.50
C LEU A 512 -21.39 21.53 31.25
N SER A 513 -21.39 22.37 32.30
CA SER A 513 -21.13 23.81 32.18
C SER A 513 -19.72 24.14 31.68
N SER A 514 -18.76 23.24 31.87
CA SER A 514 -17.39 23.34 31.34
C SER A 514 -17.26 22.88 29.89
N CYS A 515 -18.28 22.27 29.32
CA CYS A 515 -18.27 21.78 27.93
C CYS A 515 -18.76 22.85 26.96
N THR A 516 -18.31 22.76 25.72
CA THR A 516 -18.81 23.58 24.62
C THR A 516 -20.07 22.96 24.05
N ASN A 517 -21.16 23.72 23.99
CA ASN A 517 -22.38 23.28 23.32
C ASN A 517 -22.20 23.43 21.79
N GLU A 518 -22.21 22.30 21.06
CA GLU A 518 -21.99 22.24 19.60
C GLU A 518 -23.31 22.24 18.81
N GLY A 519 -24.46 22.25 19.45
CA GLY A 519 -25.79 22.15 18.83
C GLY A 519 -26.30 20.71 18.80
N ASP A 520 -27.57 20.52 18.45
CA ASP A 520 -28.25 19.22 18.29
C ASP A 520 -28.04 18.25 19.48
N GLY A 521 -27.86 18.82 20.68
CA GLY A 521 -27.63 18.09 21.93
C GLY A 521 -26.18 17.58 22.09
N TRP A 522 -25.25 17.95 21.23
CA TRP A 522 -23.84 17.61 21.35
C TRP A 522 -23.10 18.59 22.26
N TYR A 523 -22.24 18.04 23.11
CA TYR A 523 -21.35 18.76 24.02
C TYR A 523 -19.92 18.29 23.83
N GLY A 524 -19.00 19.19 23.44
CA GLY A 524 -17.57 18.96 23.39
C GLY A 524 -16.94 19.18 24.77
N CYS A 525 -16.38 18.14 25.35
CA CYS A 525 -15.92 18.12 26.74
C CYS A 525 -14.45 17.67 26.83
N ALA A 526 -13.81 17.99 27.96
CA ALA A 526 -12.46 17.53 28.27
C ALA A 526 -12.32 17.09 29.73
N GLY A 527 -11.43 16.15 29.98
CA GLY A 527 -11.06 15.69 31.32
C GLY A 527 -11.56 14.30 31.69
N MET A 528 -10.65 13.48 32.25
CA MET A 528 -10.90 12.06 32.61
C MET A 528 -12.02 11.96 33.67
N ALA A 529 -12.03 12.82 34.68
CA ALA A 529 -13.04 12.78 35.74
C ALA A 529 -14.46 13.03 35.21
N LEU A 530 -14.64 14.01 34.30
CA LEU A 530 -15.90 14.26 33.65
C LEU A 530 -16.32 13.10 32.71
N TYR A 531 -15.37 12.57 31.97
CA TYR A 531 -15.61 11.40 31.13
C TYR A 531 -16.15 10.21 31.93
N GLN A 532 -15.51 9.88 33.06
CA GLN A 532 -15.96 8.82 33.95
C GLN A 532 -17.34 9.11 34.58
N GLN A 533 -17.63 10.38 34.91
CA GLN A 533 -18.93 10.77 35.40
C GLN A 533 -20.02 10.59 34.31
N VAL A 534 -19.75 10.96 33.08
CA VAL A 534 -20.67 10.75 31.94
C VAL A 534 -20.96 9.25 31.76
N LEU A 535 -19.95 8.39 31.77
CA LEU A 535 -20.14 6.94 31.69
C LEU A 535 -20.98 6.41 32.86
N SER A 536 -20.75 6.90 34.09
CA SER A 536 -21.46 6.48 35.30
C SER A 536 -22.92 6.90 35.29
N VAL A 537 -23.23 8.14 34.90
CA VAL A 537 -24.58 8.67 34.80
C VAL A 537 -25.34 8.05 33.64
N GLY A 538 -24.66 7.83 32.49
CA GLY A 538 -25.25 7.26 31.29
C GLY A 538 -26.33 8.16 30.66
N GLY A 539 -27.26 7.55 29.92
CA GLY A 539 -28.41 8.24 29.31
C GLY A 539 -28.09 9.07 28.06
N TYR A 540 -26.85 9.07 27.58
CA TYR A 540 -26.47 9.69 26.31
C TYR A 540 -26.97 8.90 25.12
N ALA A 541 -27.25 9.57 24.02
CA ALA A 541 -27.64 8.96 22.77
C ALA A 541 -26.41 8.41 22.05
N ASP A 542 -25.35 9.21 22.00
CA ASP A 542 -24.09 8.85 21.30
C ASP A 542 -22.88 9.50 21.98
N MET A 543 -21.69 9.00 21.68
CA MET A 543 -20.42 9.51 22.18
C MET A 543 -19.32 9.33 21.15
N ASP A 544 -18.49 10.35 20.96
CA ASP A 544 -17.32 10.37 20.09
C ASP A 544 -16.07 10.70 20.91
N ILE A 545 -15.07 9.85 20.86
CA ILE A 545 -13.90 9.92 21.74
C ILE A 545 -12.64 9.82 20.89
N GLY A 546 -11.85 10.89 20.80
CA GLY A 546 -10.62 10.91 20.01
C GLY A 546 -9.65 9.79 20.39
N ALA A 547 -9.45 9.51 21.68
CA ALA A 547 -8.57 8.43 22.13
C ALA A 547 -9.09 7.02 21.80
N GLN A 548 -10.40 6.80 21.61
CA GLN A 548 -10.97 5.54 21.12
C GLN A 548 -10.62 5.33 19.65
N HIS A 549 -10.77 6.36 18.84
CA HIS A 549 -10.33 6.34 17.45
C HIS A 549 -8.83 6.11 17.36
N GLY A 550 -8.05 6.79 18.21
CA GLY A 550 -6.60 6.59 18.31
C GLY A 550 -6.23 5.15 18.57
N ALA A 551 -6.85 4.46 19.52
CA ALA A 551 -6.61 3.04 19.79
C ALA A 551 -6.99 2.14 18.59
N GLY A 552 -8.09 2.45 17.90
CA GLY A 552 -8.49 1.80 16.66
C GLY A 552 -7.44 1.99 15.56
N TRP A 553 -7.03 3.23 15.30
CA TRP A 553 -6.01 3.55 14.29
C TRP A 553 -4.66 2.94 14.61
N GLU A 554 -4.23 2.95 15.88
CA GLU A 554 -2.96 2.34 16.32
C GLU A 554 -2.96 0.82 16.09
N SER A 555 -4.12 0.16 16.23
CA SER A 555 -4.28 -1.25 15.89
C SER A 555 -4.35 -1.53 14.39
N GLY A 556 -4.60 -0.49 13.56
CA GLY A 556 -4.90 -0.60 12.15
C GLY A 556 -6.29 -1.13 11.82
N MET A 557 -7.10 -1.50 12.82
CA MET A 557 -8.48 -1.93 12.66
C MET A 557 -9.45 -0.84 13.15
N ASP A 558 -9.47 0.28 12.47
CA ASP A 558 -9.95 1.60 12.85
C ASP A 558 -11.27 1.62 13.64
N ASN A 559 -12.26 0.82 13.24
CA ASN A 559 -13.58 0.80 13.86
C ASN A 559 -14.03 -0.61 14.27
N ALA A 560 -13.08 -1.48 14.64
CA ALA A 560 -13.37 -2.85 15.04
C ALA A 560 -14.26 -2.89 16.31
N ALA A 561 -15.16 -3.85 16.36
CA ALA A 561 -16.12 -4.03 17.47
C ALA A 561 -15.44 -4.15 18.84
N ARG A 562 -14.27 -4.77 18.90
CA ARG A 562 -13.49 -4.95 20.14
C ARG A 562 -13.13 -3.63 20.83
N PHE A 563 -13.01 -2.53 20.09
CA PHE A 563 -12.77 -1.18 20.64
C PHE A 563 -14.05 -0.45 21.04
N GLY A 564 -15.19 -1.14 21.14
CA GLY A 564 -16.45 -0.58 21.58
C GLY A 564 -17.28 0.11 20.49
N PHE A 565 -16.87 0.00 19.22
CA PHE A 565 -17.63 0.55 18.09
C PHE A 565 -18.83 -0.34 17.76
N ILE A 566 -20.02 0.24 17.82
CA ILE A 566 -21.30 -0.39 17.48
C ILE A 566 -22.28 0.70 17.03
N GLU A 567 -23.06 0.42 15.98
CA GLU A 567 -24.09 1.36 15.52
C GLU A 567 -25.29 1.39 16.48
N PRO A 568 -25.99 2.54 16.61
CA PRO A 568 -27.11 2.68 17.53
C PRO A 568 -28.21 1.64 17.37
N ASP A 569 -28.53 1.26 16.14
CA ASP A 569 -29.51 0.23 15.85
C ASP A 569 -29.02 -1.19 16.17
N GLN A 570 -27.72 -1.45 16.00
CA GLN A 570 -27.06 -2.70 16.39
C GLN A 570 -27.07 -2.84 17.93
N LEU A 571 -26.72 -1.75 18.65
CA LEU A 571 -26.77 -1.73 20.10
C LEU A 571 -28.20 -1.96 20.62
N LYS A 572 -29.20 -1.41 19.97
CA LYS A 572 -30.61 -1.66 20.30
C LYS A 572 -30.96 -3.13 20.12
N ARG A 573 -30.60 -3.75 18.99
CA ARG A 573 -30.83 -5.18 18.79
C ARG A 573 -30.12 -6.05 19.84
N TYR A 574 -28.90 -5.65 20.21
CA TYR A 574 -28.14 -6.31 21.26
C TYR A 574 -28.84 -6.19 22.62
N ALA A 575 -29.32 -5.00 22.99
CA ALA A 575 -30.09 -4.75 24.22
C ALA A 575 -31.37 -5.61 24.27
N ASP A 576 -32.15 -5.61 23.19
CA ASP A 576 -33.38 -6.38 23.07
C ASP A 576 -33.14 -7.89 23.28
N LYS A 577 -32.07 -8.42 22.65
CA LYS A 577 -31.72 -9.83 22.70
C LYS A 577 -31.14 -10.24 24.05
N THR A 578 -30.29 -9.44 24.64
CA THR A 578 -29.47 -9.84 25.80
C THR A 578 -30.04 -9.35 27.11
N TYR A 579 -30.66 -8.19 27.13
CA TYR A 579 -31.12 -7.50 28.35
C TYR A 579 -32.60 -7.10 28.33
N GLY A 580 -33.39 -7.67 27.41
CA GLY A 580 -34.83 -7.38 27.35
C GLY A 580 -35.15 -5.91 27.05
N GLY A 581 -34.28 -5.22 26.35
CA GLY A 581 -34.42 -3.80 25.94
C GLY A 581 -33.77 -2.80 26.88
N ASP A 582 -33.07 -3.24 27.90
CA ASP A 582 -32.32 -2.35 28.81
C ASP A 582 -31.07 -1.80 28.12
N MET A 583 -31.22 -0.63 27.53
CA MET A 583 -30.16 0.07 26.80
C MET A 583 -28.99 0.51 27.70
N ALA A 584 -29.27 0.88 28.95
CA ALA A 584 -28.23 1.32 29.86
C ALA A 584 -27.29 0.16 30.22
N ARG A 585 -27.85 -1.02 30.45
CA ARG A 585 -27.07 -2.23 30.72
C ARG A 585 -26.34 -2.73 29.49
N ALA A 586 -26.97 -2.68 28.31
CA ALA A 586 -26.32 -3.04 27.05
C ALA A 586 -25.11 -2.14 26.77
N ARG A 587 -25.25 -0.84 27.01
CA ARG A 587 -24.18 0.14 26.78
C ARG A 587 -22.96 -0.10 27.66
N GLN A 588 -23.14 -0.62 28.89
CA GLN A 588 -22.02 -0.97 29.78
C GLN A 588 -21.06 -2.00 29.19
N ASP A 589 -21.53 -2.91 28.33
CA ASP A 589 -20.67 -3.88 27.64
C ASP A 589 -19.82 -3.25 26.54
N TRP A 590 -20.26 -2.11 26.02
CA TRP A 590 -19.62 -1.39 24.90
C TRP A 590 -18.88 -0.13 25.32
N ASN A 591 -19.00 0.30 26.58
CA ASN A 591 -18.22 1.41 27.11
C ASN A 591 -16.74 1.10 27.10
N VAL A 592 -15.94 2.09 26.68
CA VAL A 592 -14.48 2.04 26.75
C VAL A 592 -13.99 2.89 27.92
N PHE A 593 -12.84 2.55 28.46
CA PHE A 593 -12.18 3.29 29.53
C PHE A 593 -10.75 3.56 29.12
N PHE A 594 -10.09 4.50 29.76
CA PHE A 594 -8.72 4.89 29.40
C PHE A 594 -7.88 5.04 30.67
N PHE A 595 -6.56 4.83 30.48
CA PHE A 595 -5.51 5.25 31.40
C PHE A 595 -4.70 6.37 30.79
N GLU A 596 -4.27 7.32 31.61
CA GLU A 596 -3.27 8.30 31.23
C GLU A 596 -1.88 7.71 31.49
N ASN A 597 -1.03 7.68 30.47
CA ASN A 597 0.35 7.20 30.56
C ASN A 597 1.28 8.41 30.72
N HIS A 598 2.09 8.37 31.77
CA HIS A 598 3.00 9.47 32.11
C HIS A 598 4.46 8.98 32.18
N GLN A 599 5.38 9.88 31.84
CA GLN A 599 6.80 9.70 32.13
C GLN A 599 7.04 9.81 33.65
N ASP A 600 8.22 9.41 34.11
CA ASP A 600 8.59 9.50 35.53
C ASP A 600 8.61 10.97 36.06
N ASP A 601 8.76 11.95 35.17
CA ASP A 601 8.69 13.39 35.48
C ASP A 601 7.25 13.97 35.47
N GLY A 602 6.24 13.12 35.21
CA GLY A 602 4.82 13.47 35.20
C GLY A 602 4.29 14.00 33.86
N ASN A 603 5.12 14.10 32.82
CA ASN A 603 4.67 14.51 31.50
C ASN A 603 3.80 13.42 30.85
N LEU A 604 2.67 13.82 30.26
CA LEU A 604 1.77 12.93 29.54
C LEU A 604 2.45 12.39 28.27
N ILE A 605 2.50 11.07 28.15
CA ILE A 605 2.88 10.38 26.92
C ILE A 605 1.66 10.23 26.00
N GLY A 606 0.53 9.80 26.57
CA GLY A 606 -0.72 9.57 25.85
C GLY A 606 -1.69 8.76 26.70
N PHE A 607 -2.55 8.02 26.02
CA PHE A 607 -3.64 7.25 26.64
C PHE A 607 -3.57 5.80 26.18
N SER A 608 -3.70 4.84 27.09
CA SER A 608 -4.03 3.45 26.75
C SER A 608 -5.53 3.25 26.90
N ILE A 609 -6.17 2.54 25.94
CA ILE A 609 -7.50 1.98 26.20
C ILE A 609 -7.37 0.93 27.30
N ASP A 610 -8.32 0.86 28.21
CA ASP A 610 -8.35 -0.11 29.32
C ASP A 610 -8.68 -1.51 28.79
N GLN A 611 -7.75 -2.07 28.01
CA GLN A 611 -8.01 -3.30 27.28
C GLN A 611 -6.70 -3.95 26.87
N GLU A 612 -6.25 -4.93 27.65
CA GLU A 612 -5.12 -5.78 27.29
C GLU A 612 -5.45 -6.52 26.00
N SER A 613 -4.69 -6.24 24.94
CA SER A 613 -5.00 -6.74 23.59
C SER A 613 -4.36 -8.09 23.31
N VAL A 614 -5.16 -9.08 22.98
CA VAL A 614 -4.68 -10.41 22.58
C VAL A 614 -3.82 -10.37 21.34
N GLU A 615 -4.24 -9.58 20.34
CA GLU A 615 -3.52 -9.44 19.07
C GLU A 615 -2.15 -8.77 19.27
N LEU A 616 -2.13 -7.60 19.90
CA LEU A 616 -0.89 -6.83 20.11
C LEU A 616 0.15 -7.66 20.90
N ASN A 617 -0.28 -8.34 21.95
CA ASN A 617 0.59 -9.18 22.74
C ASN A 617 1.05 -10.44 22.00
N ALA A 618 0.23 -10.99 21.10
CA ALA A 618 0.65 -12.07 20.20
C ALA A 618 1.72 -11.56 19.20
N PHE A 619 1.53 -10.36 18.64
CA PHE A 619 2.52 -9.73 17.75
C PHE A 619 3.85 -9.46 18.48
N LEU A 620 3.80 -8.90 19.68
CA LEU A 620 4.97 -8.65 20.52
C LEU A 620 5.68 -9.94 20.93
N ALA A 621 4.95 -11.01 21.21
CA ALA A 621 5.56 -12.32 21.49
C ALA A 621 6.31 -12.88 20.27
N LYS A 622 5.72 -12.76 19.08
CA LYS A 622 6.40 -13.12 17.82
C LYS A 622 7.60 -12.23 17.56
N GLU A 623 7.46 -10.92 17.73
CA GLU A 623 8.56 -9.95 17.59
C GLU A 623 9.73 -10.30 18.53
N LYS A 624 9.47 -10.62 19.80
CA LYS A 624 10.52 -11.05 20.76
C LYS A 624 11.26 -12.29 20.26
N ARG A 625 10.57 -13.29 19.70
CA ARG A 625 11.24 -14.47 19.13
C ARG A 625 12.15 -14.10 17.97
N ILE A 626 11.67 -13.23 17.07
CA ILE A 626 12.47 -12.77 15.94
C ILE A 626 13.66 -11.92 16.42
N LEU A 627 13.46 -11.03 17.39
CA LEU A 627 14.55 -10.27 18.01
C LEU A 627 15.60 -11.20 18.66
N ALA A 628 15.16 -12.30 19.26
CA ALA A 628 16.09 -13.32 19.80
C ALA A 628 16.92 -13.96 18.67
N ASP A 629 16.31 -14.32 17.55
CA ASP A 629 17.00 -14.91 16.40
C ASP A 629 17.96 -13.91 15.74
N MET A 630 17.56 -12.64 15.63
CA MET A 630 18.45 -11.55 15.18
C MET A 630 19.63 -11.35 16.15
N ALA A 631 19.38 -11.36 17.45
CA ALA A 631 20.42 -11.23 18.48
C ALA A 631 21.44 -12.39 18.39
N GLU A 632 21.00 -13.64 18.25
CA GLU A 632 21.90 -14.77 18.01
C GLU A 632 22.72 -14.61 16.74
N LEU A 633 22.08 -14.23 15.63
CA LEU A 633 22.75 -13.96 14.35
C LEU A 633 23.85 -12.89 14.52
N LEU A 634 23.62 -11.89 15.37
CA LEU A 634 24.54 -10.79 15.66
C LEU A 634 25.55 -11.11 16.76
N GLY A 635 25.49 -12.29 17.39
CA GLY A 635 26.43 -12.71 18.45
C GLY A 635 26.10 -12.10 19.81
N LYS A 636 24.83 -11.89 20.14
CA LYS A 636 24.33 -11.31 21.40
C LYS A 636 23.46 -12.32 22.19
N PRO A 637 24.03 -13.42 22.71
CA PRO A 637 23.23 -14.52 23.30
C PRO A 637 22.44 -14.12 24.54
N ASP A 638 22.92 -13.15 25.33
CA ASP A 638 22.22 -12.71 26.54
C ASP A 638 20.94 -11.93 26.20
N GLU A 639 20.98 -11.12 25.12
CA GLU A 639 19.81 -10.45 24.62
C GLU A 639 18.80 -11.46 24.03
N ALA A 640 19.29 -12.46 23.31
CA ALA A 640 18.46 -13.54 22.76
C ALA A 640 17.71 -14.31 23.86
N SER A 641 18.40 -14.64 24.97
CA SER A 641 17.78 -15.33 26.12
C SER A 641 16.63 -14.50 26.72
N ARG A 642 16.87 -13.21 26.98
CA ARG A 642 15.86 -12.30 27.55
C ARG A 642 14.62 -12.19 26.67
N TYR A 643 14.81 -12.08 25.37
CA TYR A 643 13.68 -12.03 24.44
C TYR A 643 12.88 -13.33 24.39
N ARG A 644 13.53 -14.50 24.44
CA ARG A 644 12.85 -15.81 24.50
C ARG A 644 12.05 -15.99 25.81
N GLU A 645 12.62 -15.57 26.93
CA GLU A 645 11.92 -15.60 28.22
C GLU A 645 10.68 -14.69 28.18
N GLY A 646 10.82 -13.46 27.71
CA GLY A 646 9.70 -12.54 27.58
C GLY A 646 8.62 -13.03 26.59
N ALA A 647 8.99 -13.69 25.50
CA ALA A 647 8.03 -14.31 24.58
C ALA A 647 7.25 -15.45 25.24
N THR A 648 7.91 -16.25 26.10
CA THR A 648 7.27 -17.33 26.85
C THR A 648 6.28 -16.78 27.89
N GLN A 649 6.66 -15.75 28.64
CA GLN A 649 5.79 -15.10 29.62
C GLN A 649 4.50 -14.53 28.94
N LEU A 650 4.64 -13.87 27.78
CA LEU A 650 3.48 -13.41 27.02
C LEU A 650 2.60 -14.58 26.55
N ALA A 651 3.19 -15.65 26.04
CA ALA A 651 2.43 -16.84 25.62
C ALA A 651 1.65 -17.45 26.79
N ASP A 652 2.26 -17.56 27.97
CA ASP A 652 1.62 -18.09 29.19
C ASP A 652 0.44 -17.21 29.59
N TYR A 653 0.59 -15.87 29.55
CA TYR A 653 -0.50 -14.94 29.86
C TYR A 653 -1.63 -15.03 28.83
N ILE A 654 -1.32 -15.02 27.54
CA ILE A 654 -2.31 -15.13 26.46
C ILE A 654 -3.17 -16.40 26.65
N ASN A 655 -2.54 -17.52 26.95
CA ASN A 655 -3.26 -18.78 27.13
C ASN A 655 -4.07 -18.83 28.42
N SER A 656 -3.57 -18.27 29.52
CA SER A 656 -4.26 -18.34 30.81
C SER A 656 -5.33 -17.27 31.01
N CYS A 657 -5.13 -16.06 30.44
CA CYS A 657 -5.97 -14.90 30.75
C CYS A 657 -6.80 -14.37 29.56
N LEU A 658 -6.45 -14.68 28.32
CA LEU A 658 -7.13 -14.11 27.15
C LEU A 658 -7.96 -15.13 26.36
N PHE A 659 -8.07 -16.37 26.83
CA PHE A 659 -8.89 -17.41 26.21
C PHE A 659 -10.17 -17.65 27.01
N ASP A 660 -11.31 -17.63 26.34
CA ASP A 660 -12.61 -17.98 26.92
C ASP A 660 -12.94 -19.46 26.68
N GLU A 661 -12.94 -20.25 27.77
CA GLU A 661 -13.23 -21.66 27.72
C GLU A 661 -14.66 -21.98 27.25
N ALA A 662 -15.62 -21.08 27.47
CA ALA A 662 -17.00 -21.34 27.09
C ALA A 662 -17.21 -21.23 25.60
N SER A 663 -16.64 -20.20 24.96
CA SER A 663 -16.77 -19.93 23.50
C SER A 663 -15.68 -20.55 22.63
N GLY A 664 -14.56 -21.00 23.24
CA GLY A 664 -13.45 -21.63 22.55
C GLY A 664 -12.64 -20.64 21.70
N PHE A 665 -12.51 -19.39 22.15
CA PHE A 665 -11.91 -18.33 21.35
C PHE A 665 -11.13 -17.35 22.23
N TYR A 666 -10.15 -16.61 21.66
CA TYR A 666 -9.40 -15.57 22.37
C TYR A 666 -10.09 -14.22 22.23
N TYR A 667 -10.01 -13.40 23.29
CA TYR A 667 -10.55 -12.05 23.37
C TYR A 667 -9.62 -11.14 24.14
N ASP A 668 -9.76 -9.83 23.90
CA ASP A 668 -9.15 -8.82 24.75
C ASP A 668 -9.77 -8.83 26.16
N ARG A 669 -9.03 -8.35 27.15
CA ARG A 669 -9.45 -8.28 28.56
C ARG A 669 -9.48 -6.86 29.06
N GLN A 670 -10.65 -6.40 29.51
CA GLN A 670 -10.82 -5.11 30.17
C GLN A 670 -10.40 -5.18 31.63
N ILE A 671 -9.58 -4.23 32.10
CA ILE A 671 -8.94 -4.29 33.44
C ILE A 671 -9.32 -3.15 34.40
N ALA A 672 -9.96 -2.05 33.95
CA ALA A 672 -10.30 -0.90 34.79
C ALA A 672 -11.28 -1.23 35.91
N GLN A 673 -12.23 -2.11 35.64
CA GLN A 673 -13.15 -2.61 36.67
C GLN A 673 -12.49 -3.81 37.35
N ARG A 674 -11.57 -3.53 38.24
CA ARG A 674 -10.75 -4.54 38.91
C ARG A 674 -11.58 -5.30 39.96
N ASP A 675 -12.06 -6.44 39.56
CA ASP A 675 -12.49 -7.46 40.48
C ASP A 675 -11.27 -8.16 41.13
N LEU A 676 -11.47 -8.96 42.15
CA LEU A 676 -10.44 -9.86 42.64
C LEU A 676 -9.95 -10.76 41.51
N PRO A 677 -8.65 -11.11 41.47
CA PRO A 677 -8.13 -12.04 40.47
C PRO A 677 -8.95 -13.33 40.41
N ASP A 678 -9.18 -13.83 39.22
CA ASP A 678 -9.81 -15.15 39.03
C ASP A 678 -8.89 -16.31 39.46
N ALA A 679 -9.29 -17.54 39.25
CA ALA A 679 -8.53 -18.72 39.64
C ALA A 679 -7.17 -18.84 38.94
N ASN A 680 -7.01 -18.18 37.79
CA ASN A 680 -5.74 -18.12 37.04
C ASN A 680 -4.88 -16.91 37.40
N GLY A 681 -5.36 -16.06 38.32
CA GLY A 681 -4.67 -14.83 38.72
C GLY A 681 -4.97 -13.65 37.79
N CYS A 682 -5.88 -13.76 36.83
CA CYS A 682 -6.21 -12.73 35.86
C CYS A 682 -7.21 -11.71 36.43
N VAL A 683 -6.91 -10.41 36.29
CA VAL A 683 -7.76 -9.31 36.79
C VAL A 683 -8.66 -8.82 35.67
N GLY A 684 -9.88 -8.37 35.98
CA GLY A 684 -10.83 -7.84 35.00
C GLY A 684 -11.66 -8.90 34.29
N LYS A 685 -12.23 -8.56 33.13
CA LYS A 685 -13.17 -9.43 32.37
C LYS A 685 -12.80 -9.51 30.89
N LEU A 686 -13.00 -10.69 30.30
CA LEU A 686 -12.92 -10.89 28.86
C LEU A 686 -14.06 -10.14 28.14
N LEU A 687 -13.76 -9.52 27.01
CA LEU A 687 -14.73 -8.72 26.22
C LEU A 687 -15.56 -9.57 25.26
N THR A 688 -16.03 -10.73 25.72
CA THR A 688 -16.82 -11.68 24.93
C THR A 688 -18.13 -11.06 24.40
N ALA A 689 -18.71 -10.10 25.11
CA ALA A 689 -19.92 -9.38 24.73
C ALA A 689 -19.78 -8.59 23.42
N ARG A 690 -18.56 -8.16 23.08
CA ARG A 690 -18.25 -7.43 21.84
C ARG A 690 -18.08 -8.36 20.63
N GLY A 691 -18.27 -9.65 20.81
CA GLY A 691 -18.23 -10.67 19.77
C GLY A 691 -16.82 -11.06 19.34
N ARG A 692 -16.73 -11.88 18.29
CA ARG A 692 -15.49 -12.43 17.77
C ARG A 692 -15.00 -11.63 16.59
N GLY A 693 -13.69 -11.40 16.52
CA GLY A 693 -12.97 -10.77 15.42
C GLY A 693 -11.64 -11.46 15.13
N PRO A 694 -10.83 -10.94 14.21
CA PRO A 694 -9.58 -11.54 13.77
C PRO A 694 -8.51 -11.59 14.86
N GLU A 695 -8.60 -10.76 15.88
CA GLU A 695 -7.72 -10.80 17.05
C GLU A 695 -7.64 -12.18 17.67
N GLY A 696 -8.72 -12.95 17.60
CA GLY A 696 -8.82 -14.27 18.22
C GLY A 696 -8.01 -15.38 17.55
N TRP A 697 -7.55 -15.22 16.31
CA TRP A 697 -6.60 -16.16 15.68
C TRP A 697 -5.16 -15.65 15.63
N SER A 698 -4.88 -14.44 16.10
CA SER A 698 -3.52 -13.90 16.16
C SER A 698 -2.57 -14.76 17.00
N PRO A 699 -3.00 -15.39 18.12
CA PRO A 699 -2.16 -16.34 18.85
C PRO A 699 -1.73 -17.57 18.03
N LEU A 700 -2.54 -18.01 17.07
CA LEU A 700 -2.18 -19.11 16.17
C LEU A 700 -1.11 -18.65 15.17
N TRP A 701 -1.28 -17.46 14.60
CA TRP A 701 -0.28 -16.89 13.69
C TRP A 701 1.05 -16.65 14.40
N ALA A 702 1.00 -16.16 15.63
CA ALA A 702 2.19 -15.91 16.43
C ALA A 702 2.82 -17.19 17.02
N GLU A 703 2.19 -18.36 16.86
CA GLU A 703 2.63 -19.65 17.39
C GLU A 703 2.73 -19.68 18.93
N VAL A 704 1.85 -18.92 19.60
CA VAL A 704 1.79 -18.85 21.08
C VAL A 704 0.60 -19.59 21.67
N ALA A 705 -0.41 -19.95 20.90
CA ALA A 705 -1.57 -20.68 21.39
C ALA A 705 -1.21 -22.12 21.84
N ASP A 706 -1.86 -22.60 22.90
CA ASP A 706 -1.84 -24.02 23.24
C ASP A 706 -2.53 -24.84 22.13
N LYS A 707 -2.04 -26.05 21.87
CA LYS A 707 -2.58 -26.89 20.79
C LYS A 707 -4.07 -27.19 20.93
N GLU A 708 -4.55 -27.41 22.15
CA GLU A 708 -5.96 -27.65 22.41
C GLU A 708 -6.82 -26.42 22.15
N LYS A 709 -6.33 -25.24 22.56
CA LYS A 709 -6.98 -23.96 22.30
C LYS A 709 -6.98 -23.62 20.81
N ALA A 710 -5.85 -23.85 20.13
CA ALA A 710 -5.76 -23.68 18.68
C ALA A 710 -6.78 -24.56 17.91
N ALA A 711 -7.00 -25.81 18.37
CA ALA A 711 -8.02 -26.68 17.79
C ALA A 711 -9.43 -26.10 17.92
N ARG A 712 -9.76 -25.49 19.06
CA ARG A 712 -11.05 -24.84 19.28
C ARG A 712 -11.24 -23.57 18.47
N VAL A 713 -10.19 -22.71 18.38
CA VAL A 713 -10.21 -21.53 17.50
C VAL A 713 -10.42 -21.96 16.05
N ARG A 714 -9.75 -23.04 15.59
CA ARG A 714 -9.95 -23.62 14.26
C ARG A 714 -11.43 -23.99 14.02
N GLU A 715 -12.09 -24.63 14.99
CA GLU A 715 -13.51 -24.98 14.87
C GLU A 715 -14.39 -23.74 14.61
N VAL A 716 -14.12 -22.64 15.31
CA VAL A 716 -14.81 -21.35 15.11
C VAL A 716 -14.49 -20.78 13.72
N MET A 717 -13.23 -20.76 13.31
CA MET A 717 -12.82 -20.25 12.00
C MET A 717 -13.46 -21.00 10.83
N LEU A 718 -13.65 -22.31 10.96
CA LEU A 718 -14.25 -23.18 9.93
C LEU A 718 -15.79 -23.24 9.99
N ASN A 719 -16.41 -22.65 10.99
CA ASN A 719 -17.85 -22.66 11.14
C ASN A 719 -18.51 -21.67 10.17
N ALA A 720 -19.42 -22.18 9.32
CA ALA A 720 -20.15 -21.37 8.35
C ALA A 720 -21.12 -20.35 8.99
N GLN A 721 -21.46 -20.50 10.27
CA GLN A 721 -22.28 -19.55 11.02
C GLN A 721 -21.43 -18.47 11.72
N GLU A 722 -20.11 -18.53 11.55
CA GLU A 722 -19.14 -17.61 12.16
C GLU A 722 -18.28 -16.94 11.06
N PHE A 723 -17.20 -17.58 10.66
CA PHE A 723 -16.21 -16.97 9.77
C PHE A 723 -16.07 -17.65 8.39
N ASN A 724 -16.58 -18.86 8.21
CA ASN A 724 -16.42 -19.59 6.95
C ASN A 724 -17.52 -19.21 5.93
N THR A 725 -17.62 -17.91 5.67
CA THR A 725 -18.54 -17.27 4.71
C THR A 725 -18.12 -17.53 3.26
N ARG A 726 -18.80 -16.93 2.28
CA ARG A 726 -18.50 -17.08 0.85
C ARG A 726 -17.05 -16.65 0.52
N VAL A 727 -16.63 -15.47 0.99
CA VAL A 727 -15.22 -15.10 1.10
C VAL A 727 -14.89 -15.15 2.60
N PRO A 728 -14.08 -16.11 3.06
CA PRO A 728 -14.01 -16.42 4.48
C PRO A 728 -13.10 -15.46 5.27
N LEU A 729 -13.19 -15.59 6.60
CA LEU A 729 -12.38 -14.89 7.57
C LEU A 729 -12.54 -13.35 7.51
N GLY A 730 -13.79 -12.88 7.55
CA GLY A 730 -14.11 -11.47 7.72
C GLY A 730 -13.66 -10.92 9.08
N THR A 731 -13.65 -9.61 9.22
CA THR A 731 -13.17 -8.90 10.43
C THR A 731 -14.19 -8.87 11.59
N ALA A 732 -15.33 -9.49 11.42
CA ALA A 732 -16.23 -9.85 12.50
C ALA A 732 -16.94 -11.14 12.12
N ALA A 733 -17.22 -12.00 13.10
CA ALA A 733 -18.05 -13.18 12.91
C ALA A 733 -19.50 -12.80 12.58
N LEU A 734 -20.24 -13.63 11.83
CA LEU A 734 -21.65 -13.40 11.54
C LEU A 734 -22.52 -13.25 12.81
N THR A 735 -22.08 -13.83 13.93
CA THR A 735 -22.75 -13.73 15.23
C THR A 735 -22.36 -12.50 16.05
N ASN A 736 -21.36 -11.73 15.59
CA ASN A 736 -20.91 -10.51 16.29
C ASN A 736 -22.04 -9.47 16.31
N PRO A 737 -22.41 -8.89 17.47
CA PRO A 737 -23.48 -7.90 17.56
C PRO A 737 -23.31 -6.67 16.67
N ALA A 738 -22.06 -6.30 16.37
CA ALA A 738 -21.70 -5.16 15.52
C ALA A 738 -21.36 -5.56 14.09
N TYR A 739 -21.64 -6.80 13.68
CA TYR A 739 -21.40 -7.29 12.33
C TYR A 739 -22.24 -6.53 11.30
N ASP A 740 -21.57 -6.12 10.23
CA ASP A 740 -22.17 -5.64 9.00
C ASP A 740 -21.16 -5.85 7.85
N PRO A 741 -21.51 -6.54 6.76
CA PRO A 741 -20.60 -6.86 5.67
C PRO A 741 -20.09 -5.64 4.90
N ASP A 742 -20.69 -4.47 5.12
CA ASP A 742 -20.31 -3.22 4.47
C ASP A 742 -19.56 -2.25 5.40
N ILE A 743 -19.44 -2.56 6.68
CA ILE A 743 -18.67 -1.76 7.64
C ILE A 743 -17.19 -2.16 7.59
N TYR A 744 -16.32 -1.17 7.58
CA TYR A 744 -14.90 -1.23 7.23
C TYR A 744 -14.13 -2.32 7.99
N TRP A 745 -14.15 -2.36 9.35
CA TRP A 745 -13.51 -3.38 10.18
C TRP A 745 -14.49 -4.21 11.03
N ARG A 746 -15.76 -4.28 10.62
CA ARG A 746 -16.80 -5.05 11.34
C ARG A 746 -17.56 -6.04 10.46
N GLY A 747 -16.88 -6.56 9.42
CA GLY A 747 -17.45 -7.56 8.51
C GLY A 747 -16.62 -7.83 7.28
N ARG A 748 -16.13 -6.79 6.60
CA ARG A 748 -15.36 -6.94 5.36
C ARG A 748 -14.18 -7.89 5.54
N VAL A 749 -13.84 -8.62 4.48
CA VAL A 749 -12.65 -9.47 4.44
C VAL A 749 -11.44 -8.63 4.05
N TRP A 750 -10.49 -8.54 4.95
CA TRP A 750 -9.19 -7.93 4.75
C TRP A 750 -8.13 -9.01 4.59
N LEU A 751 -7.33 -8.91 3.51
CA LEU A 751 -6.45 -10.02 3.11
C LEU A 751 -5.27 -10.24 4.04
N ASP A 752 -4.88 -9.25 4.84
CA ASP A 752 -3.90 -9.41 5.90
C ASP A 752 -4.42 -10.30 7.02
N GLN A 753 -5.63 -10.02 7.52
CA GLN A 753 -6.27 -10.81 8.57
C GLN A 753 -6.61 -12.22 8.07
N PHE A 754 -7.02 -12.34 6.82
CA PHE A 754 -7.17 -13.63 6.15
C PHE A 754 -5.86 -14.42 6.14
N TYR A 755 -4.76 -13.79 5.69
CA TYR A 755 -3.45 -14.42 5.64
C TYR A 755 -2.98 -14.87 7.03
N PHE A 756 -3.11 -14.01 8.05
CA PHE A 756 -2.77 -14.38 9.42
C PHE A 756 -3.59 -15.57 9.91
N GLY A 757 -4.88 -15.62 9.57
CA GLY A 757 -5.74 -16.75 9.91
C GLY A 757 -5.30 -18.06 9.27
N VAL A 758 -5.11 -18.11 7.94
CA VAL A 758 -4.70 -19.36 7.26
C VAL A 758 -3.26 -19.76 7.59
N LYS A 759 -2.37 -18.79 7.81
CA LYS A 759 -1.02 -19.08 8.27
C LYS A 759 -1.01 -19.61 9.71
N GLY A 760 -1.88 -19.09 10.57
CA GLY A 760 -2.12 -19.62 11.90
C GLY A 760 -2.58 -21.07 11.87
N LEU A 761 -3.54 -21.43 11.03
CA LEU A 761 -3.96 -22.82 10.84
C LEU A 761 -2.82 -23.71 10.36
N GLU A 762 -2.01 -23.26 9.39
CA GLU A 762 -0.84 -24.02 8.91
C GLU A 762 0.19 -24.27 10.03
N ASN A 763 0.48 -23.28 10.87
CA ASN A 763 1.44 -23.39 11.97
C ASN A 763 1.08 -24.50 12.95
N TYR A 764 -0.20 -24.81 13.11
CA TYR A 764 -0.71 -25.90 13.96
C TYR A 764 -1.01 -27.20 13.22
N GLY A 765 -0.56 -27.32 11.96
CA GLY A 765 -0.69 -28.56 11.18
C GLY A 765 -2.02 -28.71 10.40
N TYR A 766 -2.88 -27.69 10.41
CA TYR A 766 -4.18 -27.68 9.72
C TYR A 766 -4.05 -27.17 8.27
N ARG A 767 -3.01 -27.63 7.56
CA ARG A 767 -2.69 -27.16 6.20
C ARG A 767 -3.86 -27.39 5.20
N SER A 768 -4.55 -28.54 5.30
CA SER A 768 -5.69 -28.84 4.43
C SER A 768 -6.84 -27.84 4.60
N ASP A 769 -7.14 -27.43 5.83
CA ASP A 769 -8.17 -26.42 6.10
C ASP A 769 -7.74 -25.04 5.58
N ALA A 770 -6.51 -24.66 5.84
CA ALA A 770 -5.93 -23.42 5.30
C ALA A 770 -6.04 -23.38 3.76
N GLN A 771 -5.66 -24.48 3.08
CA GLN A 771 -5.75 -24.59 1.62
C GLN A 771 -7.19 -24.47 1.10
N GLN A 772 -8.15 -25.07 1.79
CA GLN A 772 -9.56 -24.96 1.42
C GLN A 772 -10.07 -23.52 1.53
N LEU A 773 -9.69 -22.80 2.61
CA LEU A 773 -10.04 -21.39 2.75
C LEU A 773 -9.37 -20.51 1.68
N VAL A 774 -8.11 -20.76 1.35
CA VAL A 774 -7.39 -20.06 0.26
C VAL A 774 -8.09 -20.30 -1.07
N ASN A 775 -8.39 -21.54 -1.42
CA ASN A 775 -9.11 -21.87 -2.65
C ASN A 775 -10.49 -21.19 -2.71
N LYS A 776 -11.18 -21.11 -1.57
CA LYS A 776 -12.48 -20.44 -1.45
C LYS A 776 -12.37 -18.93 -1.68
N LEU A 777 -11.34 -18.28 -1.15
CA LEU A 777 -11.03 -16.86 -1.41
C LEU A 777 -10.80 -16.64 -2.92
N PHE A 778 -9.88 -17.38 -3.53
CA PHE A 778 -9.52 -17.21 -4.95
C PHE A 778 -10.72 -17.43 -5.89
N ALA A 779 -11.60 -18.37 -5.54
CA ALA A 779 -12.78 -18.69 -6.34
C ALA A 779 -13.91 -17.65 -6.22
N ASN A 780 -14.03 -16.94 -5.11
CA ASN A 780 -15.20 -16.13 -4.78
C ASN A 780 -14.97 -14.63 -4.66
N ALA A 781 -13.73 -14.18 -4.44
CA ALA A 781 -13.45 -12.75 -4.41
C ALA A 781 -13.52 -12.17 -5.82
N GLU A 782 -14.43 -11.22 -6.04
CA GLU A 782 -14.71 -10.65 -7.35
C GLU A 782 -13.50 -9.94 -7.93
N GLY A 783 -13.27 -10.08 -9.23
CA GLY A 783 -12.20 -9.41 -9.97
C GLY A 783 -10.82 -10.04 -9.86
N LEU A 784 -10.57 -10.99 -8.95
CA LEU A 784 -9.23 -11.59 -8.81
C LEU A 784 -8.82 -12.38 -10.05
N ALA A 785 -9.68 -13.24 -10.57
CA ALA A 785 -9.41 -14.08 -11.74
C ALA A 785 -9.45 -13.31 -13.07
N GLY A 786 -10.14 -12.16 -13.13
CA GLY A 786 -10.24 -11.30 -14.30
C GLY A 786 -9.11 -10.27 -14.40
N SER A 787 -9.32 -9.25 -15.25
CA SER A 787 -8.40 -8.11 -15.43
C SER A 787 -8.70 -6.90 -14.53
N GLY A 788 -9.68 -7.02 -13.63
CA GLY A 788 -9.98 -5.98 -12.63
C GLY A 788 -8.84 -5.80 -11.63
N PRO A 789 -8.74 -4.62 -10.98
CA PRO A 789 -7.73 -4.35 -10.00
C PRO A 789 -7.94 -5.17 -8.71
N ILE A 790 -6.87 -5.41 -7.98
CA ILE A 790 -6.95 -5.92 -6.62
C ILE A 790 -7.53 -4.83 -5.73
N ARG A 791 -8.50 -5.21 -4.89
CA ARG A 791 -9.22 -4.28 -4.02
C ARG A 791 -8.69 -4.33 -2.60
N GLU A 792 -9.01 -3.26 -1.88
CA GLU A 792 -8.65 -3.11 -0.47
C GLU A 792 -9.27 -4.22 0.39
N ASN A 793 -10.56 -4.50 0.18
CA ASN A 793 -11.30 -5.53 0.89
C ASN A 793 -12.46 -6.10 0.05
N TYR A 794 -13.11 -7.12 0.59
CA TYR A 794 -14.19 -7.85 -0.09
C TYR A 794 -15.36 -8.09 0.86
N ASN A 795 -16.57 -8.11 0.31
CA ASN A 795 -17.76 -8.45 1.06
C ASN A 795 -17.77 -9.97 1.39
N PRO A 796 -17.86 -10.38 2.65
CA PRO A 796 -17.78 -11.80 3.05
C PRO A 796 -18.93 -12.67 2.52
N GLU A 797 -20.12 -12.10 2.31
CA GLU A 797 -21.32 -12.84 1.92
C GLU A 797 -21.48 -12.93 0.41
N THR A 798 -21.15 -11.88 -0.32
CA THR A 798 -21.35 -11.79 -1.77
C THR A 798 -20.07 -12.00 -2.56
N GLY A 799 -18.92 -11.68 -1.98
CA GLY A 799 -17.61 -11.63 -2.65
C GLY A 799 -17.38 -10.32 -3.41
N ALA A 800 -18.30 -9.37 -3.33
CA ALA A 800 -18.21 -8.10 -4.04
C ALA A 800 -16.96 -7.30 -3.62
N MET A 801 -16.38 -6.58 -4.60
CA MET A 801 -15.25 -5.69 -4.38
C MET A 801 -15.64 -4.48 -3.53
N GLN A 802 -14.82 -4.16 -2.53
CA GLN A 802 -15.01 -3.01 -1.64
C GLN A 802 -13.70 -2.24 -1.45
N GLY A 803 -13.78 -1.01 -0.96
CA GLY A 803 -12.62 -0.16 -0.68
C GLY A 803 -11.88 0.33 -1.93
N ALA A 804 -10.66 0.79 -1.76
CA ALA A 804 -9.81 1.32 -2.82
C ALA A 804 -9.37 0.26 -3.84
N SER A 805 -9.12 0.68 -5.09
CA SER A 805 -8.54 -0.17 -6.13
C SER A 805 -7.02 -0.14 -6.11
N ASN A 806 -6.39 -1.08 -6.83
CA ASN A 806 -4.92 -1.23 -6.89
C ASN A 806 -4.26 -1.24 -5.50
N PHE A 807 -4.81 -2.03 -4.58
CA PHE A 807 -4.43 -1.95 -3.18
C PHE A 807 -3.21 -2.83 -2.87
N SER A 808 -2.15 -2.20 -2.38
CA SER A 808 -0.83 -2.81 -2.21
C SER A 808 -0.81 -3.94 -1.17
N TRP A 809 -1.36 -3.73 0.02
CA TRP A 809 -1.24 -4.78 1.03
C TRP A 809 -2.09 -6.01 0.69
N SER A 810 -3.26 -5.82 0.05
CA SER A 810 -4.03 -6.96 -0.48
C SER A 810 -3.22 -7.71 -1.53
N SER A 811 -2.50 -6.97 -2.40
CA SER A 811 -1.58 -7.55 -3.38
C SER A 811 -0.44 -8.30 -2.71
N ALA A 812 0.16 -7.73 -1.66
CA ALA A 812 1.21 -8.39 -0.90
C ALA A 812 0.73 -9.74 -0.33
N HIS A 813 -0.46 -9.76 0.28
CA HIS A 813 -0.99 -11.00 0.86
C HIS A 813 -1.43 -12.01 -0.18
N LEU A 814 -1.99 -11.59 -1.32
CA LEU A 814 -2.27 -12.50 -2.43
C LEU A 814 -0.99 -13.15 -2.97
N TYR A 815 0.08 -12.38 -3.09
CA TYR A 815 1.37 -12.91 -3.49
C TYR A 815 1.94 -13.89 -2.44
N MET A 816 1.81 -13.59 -1.15
CA MET A 816 2.20 -14.49 -0.06
C MET A 816 1.37 -15.78 -0.07
N LEU A 817 0.06 -15.69 -0.31
CA LEU A 817 -0.82 -16.85 -0.43
C LEU A 817 -0.40 -17.72 -1.61
N TYR A 818 -0.13 -17.13 -2.78
CA TYR A 818 0.42 -17.83 -3.93
C TYR A 818 1.72 -18.56 -3.55
N ARG A 819 2.65 -17.85 -2.92
CA ARG A 819 3.97 -18.37 -2.60
C ARG A 819 3.94 -19.49 -1.55
N ASN A 820 3.12 -19.35 -0.51
CA ASN A 820 3.18 -20.22 0.67
C ASN A 820 2.18 -21.37 0.63
N PHE A 821 1.02 -21.19 0.00
CA PHE A 821 -0.07 -22.15 0.04
C PHE A 821 -0.32 -22.87 -1.29
N LEU A 822 0.01 -22.27 -2.43
CA LEU A 822 -0.26 -22.86 -3.74
C LEU A 822 0.92 -23.69 -4.27
N LYS A 823 1.83 -24.14 -3.40
CA LYS A 823 2.89 -25.08 -3.80
C LYS A 823 2.31 -26.47 -4.06
N THR A 824 2.64 -27.06 -5.20
CA THR A 824 2.50 -28.52 -5.35
C THR A 824 3.44 -29.19 -4.37
N GLU A 825 2.93 -30.09 -3.54
CA GLU A 825 3.77 -30.96 -2.73
C GLU A 825 4.63 -31.80 -3.71
N GLY A 826 5.95 -31.58 -3.67
CA GLY A 826 6.92 -32.35 -4.45
C GLY A 826 7.15 -33.72 -3.85
#